data_747b2562779361cef6a34560c330e46e
#
_entry.id   747b2562779361cef6a34560c330e46e
#
_cell.length_a   1.000
_cell.length_b   1.000
_cell.length_c   1.000
_cell.angle_alpha   90.00
_cell.angle_beta   90.00
_cell.angle_gamma   90.00
#
_symmetry.space_group_name_H-M   'P 1'
#
loop_
_entity.id
_entity.type
_entity.pdbx_description
1 polymer ?
#
loop_
_entity_poly.entity_id
_entity_poly.type
_entity_poly.pdbx_seq_one_letter_code
_entity_poly.pdbx_strand_id
1 'polypeptide(L)'
;MSVDRVFKKKPAPALADQALAAPNQIANQGSAPLLPLGAMLLAGSLGTSALAQSAATAADAPAAQQAPASAAPVAGTLPAVTVRDSAVGDGSTNSKTQLRATRTEIGKGNQELRDIPQSVTVMTEKLMQDRNLDDFREVLRTTAGVTFQAGETGEEDVRLRGFSLGVAGDIYRDGMRDGTLYERDTFNDDRVEVIKGSASMLFGKGSTGGVINQVSKQPFLMNQHEASMTLGSGNEKRVAGDFNWQTGQDSAFRLNVMAQDAKNWGAKQRKLGIAPTFRWGIGTRDEFSVGLYHLDTDGRSAYSHPWFIRDGRIVPTLPARNFYGFNSDKLDTQATYGTISHIHRFDDGGQLKTQFRHGRYERDLWASVIRFGTTGGQPTTIDNWGPNTIVTRAPKGRIGASDTTQLQSDYSNTYHWGGREHKLIAGIDMYYDKAKRNNNFAGPASTLTTTVDHPNNGDWRPDTRGEPTYNHFNARNLGLYVQDMVSMTDTLKLVAGLRFDHFKASYDTATTTAANGTITPGYSFGKSESLWSPRVGLLFQPSETQSYYVSFGTSYNTSGDAYQFTPNSPNQVLANTPPEKSRNFEIGGKWDVLEKRMSLGAAVFYSEKYNERNQDPDSAATQYLLSGKRYAAGMEFNAAGRITPAWEVFWNHTWIPLAKISRSNQVLAANGGGAQVEGDRPGLTPRHSGSVWTTYRVFPKLRLGLGANYRSSQNPDGNRAVKAAGFVTWDMMAEYSFTETTTLKLNVSNLTDKLYADTLYRGFYGPGQPRRIQLTLKHLF
;
A
#
# COMPACT_ATOMS: atom_id res chain seq x y z
N MET A 1 23.81 4.79 33.02
CA MET A 1 22.61 5.30 32.34
C MET A 1 21.60 4.15 32.31
N SER A 2 20.52 4.31 33.09
CA SER A 2 19.63 3.21 33.51
C SER A 2 18.73 2.73 32.37
N VAL A 3 18.63 1.41 32.23
CA VAL A 3 17.84 0.65 31.23
C VAL A 3 16.37 0.52 31.64
N ASP A 4 15.93 1.21 32.72
CA ASP A 4 14.66 0.96 33.42
C ASP A 4 13.40 1.69 32.89
N ARG A 5 13.33 2.05 31.61
CA ARG A 5 12.12 2.71 31.06
C ARG A 5 11.43 2.02 29.89
N VAL A 6 11.76 0.78 29.58
CA VAL A 6 11.19 0.07 28.42
C VAL A 6 9.87 -0.66 28.70
N PHE A 7 9.52 -0.89 29.97
CA PHE A 7 8.33 -1.65 30.34
C PHE A 7 7.45 -0.95 31.40
N LYS A 8 6.91 0.23 31.11
CA LYS A 8 5.73 0.69 31.84
C LYS A 8 4.47 0.37 31.07
N LYS A 9 3.85 -0.77 31.41
CA LYS A 9 2.47 -1.09 31.08
C LYS A 9 1.56 0.02 31.60
N LYS A 10 0.74 0.61 30.71
CA LYS A 10 -0.46 1.36 31.14
C LYS A 10 -1.41 0.33 31.79
N PRO A 11 -2.01 0.63 32.94
CA PRO A 11 -3.02 -0.25 33.54
C PRO A 11 -4.27 -0.27 32.67
N ALA A 12 -4.80 -1.46 32.41
CA ALA A 12 -6.12 -1.65 31.83
C ALA A 12 -7.19 -1.10 32.81
N PRO A 13 -8.27 -0.45 32.32
CA PRO A 13 -9.38 -0.08 33.19
C PRO A 13 -10.08 -1.33 33.70
N ALA A 14 -10.31 -1.38 35.00
CA ALA A 14 -11.01 -2.42 35.70
C ALA A 14 -12.45 -2.52 35.20
N LEU A 15 -12.90 -3.75 34.92
CA LEU A 15 -14.29 -4.12 34.74
C LEU A 15 -14.98 -4.02 36.12
N ALA A 16 -15.91 -3.09 36.24
CA ALA A 16 -16.84 -3.06 37.35
C ALA A 16 -18.09 -3.88 36.98
N ASP A 17 -18.33 -4.95 37.71
CA ASP A 17 -19.57 -5.69 37.78
C ASP A 17 -20.75 -4.78 38.13
N GLN A 18 -21.78 -4.75 37.30
CA GLN A 18 -23.14 -4.49 37.79
C GLN A 18 -24.13 -5.38 37.08
N ALA A 19 -24.83 -6.10 37.92
CA ALA A 19 -25.84 -7.08 37.60
C ALA A 19 -27.22 -6.48 37.31
N LEU A 20 -27.94 -7.15 36.41
CA LEU A 20 -29.39 -7.42 36.37
C LEU A 20 -30.39 -6.23 36.37
N ALA A 21 -31.07 -6.08 35.24
CA ALA A 21 -32.54 -6.08 35.16
C ALA A 21 -32.98 -6.28 33.68
N ALA A 22 -33.65 -7.40 33.41
CA ALA A 22 -34.59 -7.49 32.28
C ALA A 22 -35.94 -6.92 32.73
N PRO A 23 -36.81 -6.41 31.82
CA PRO A 23 -37.64 -7.26 30.99
C PRO A 23 -38.06 -6.71 29.61
N ASN A 24 -38.55 -7.61 28.85
CA ASN A 24 -39.69 -7.63 27.94
C ASN A 24 -39.42 -7.97 26.50
N GLN A 25 -40.00 -9.12 26.17
CA GLN A 25 -40.15 -9.69 24.83
C GLN A 25 -40.90 -8.75 23.89
N ILE A 26 -40.38 -8.60 22.69
CA ILE A 26 -41.21 -8.48 21.50
C ILE A 26 -40.62 -9.44 20.47
N ALA A 27 -41.46 -10.41 20.11
CA ALA A 27 -41.18 -11.41 19.08
C ALA A 27 -40.91 -10.70 17.74
N ASN A 28 -39.80 -11.04 17.09
CA ASN A 28 -39.62 -10.77 15.68
C ASN A 28 -39.13 -12.05 15.00
N GLN A 29 -39.89 -12.44 14.00
CA GLN A 29 -39.76 -13.68 13.27
C GLN A 29 -38.43 -13.74 12.47
N GLY A 30 -37.86 -14.89 12.56
CA GLY A 30 -36.96 -15.62 11.71
C GLY A 30 -36.23 -14.95 10.59
N SER A 31 -34.93 -14.74 10.79
CA SER A 31 -33.96 -14.91 9.73
C SER A 31 -32.89 -15.89 10.23
N ALA A 32 -32.88 -17.07 9.66
CA ALA A 32 -31.89 -18.10 9.93
C ALA A 32 -30.48 -17.54 9.65
N PRO A 33 -29.49 -17.80 10.51
CA PRO A 33 -28.11 -17.42 10.20
C PRO A 33 -27.63 -18.34 9.08
N LEU A 34 -27.27 -17.73 7.95
CA LEU A 34 -26.47 -18.39 6.92
C LEU A 34 -25.10 -18.73 7.54
N LEU A 35 -24.93 -19.98 7.90
CA LEU A 35 -23.61 -20.55 8.22
C LEU A 35 -22.71 -20.35 7.00
N PRO A 36 -21.49 -19.85 7.17
CA PRO A 36 -20.61 -19.63 6.04
C PRO A 36 -20.21 -20.97 5.39
N LEU A 37 -20.45 -21.10 4.10
CA LEU A 37 -20.03 -22.25 3.29
C LEU A 37 -18.54 -22.61 3.46
N GLY A 38 -17.71 -21.63 3.79
CA GLY A 38 -16.28 -21.83 4.08
C GLY A 38 -15.98 -22.70 5.31
N ALA A 39 -16.84 -22.66 6.32
CA ALA A 39 -16.66 -23.50 7.51
C ALA A 39 -16.97 -24.98 7.22
N MET A 40 -17.88 -25.26 6.27
CA MET A 40 -18.16 -26.63 5.82
C MET A 40 -17.02 -27.21 4.98
N LEU A 41 -16.31 -26.39 4.19
CA LEU A 41 -15.15 -26.83 3.40
C LEU A 41 -13.93 -27.13 4.29
N LEU A 42 -13.73 -26.39 5.38
CA LEU A 42 -12.66 -26.68 6.37
C LEU A 42 -12.95 -27.97 7.17
N ALA A 43 -14.21 -28.23 7.52
CA ALA A 43 -14.59 -29.44 8.26
C ALA A 43 -14.48 -30.72 7.40
N GLY A 44 -14.70 -30.61 6.09
CA GLY A 44 -14.58 -31.73 5.16
C GLY A 44 -13.14 -32.20 4.90
N SER A 45 -12.15 -31.30 5.01
CA SER A 45 -10.74 -31.64 4.80
C SER A 45 -10.03 -32.24 6.02
N LEU A 46 -10.60 -32.08 7.21
CA LEU A 46 -10.03 -32.64 8.45
C LEU A 46 -10.52 -34.07 8.78
N GLY A 47 -11.50 -34.59 8.03
CA GLY A 47 -12.18 -35.86 8.34
C GLY A 47 -11.62 -37.11 7.65
N THR A 48 -10.67 -37.02 6.73
CA THR A 48 -10.24 -38.16 5.89
C THR A 48 -8.84 -38.73 6.18
N SER A 49 -8.10 -38.18 7.12
CA SER A 49 -6.72 -38.64 7.40
C SER A 49 -6.58 -39.63 8.58
N ALA A 50 -7.66 -40.19 9.09
CA ALA A 50 -7.59 -41.03 10.31
C ALA A 50 -7.86 -42.55 10.13
N LEU A 51 -7.79 -43.10 8.91
CA LEU A 51 -7.91 -44.56 8.73
C LEU A 51 -7.06 -45.07 7.59
N ALA A 52 -5.77 -45.29 7.82
CA ALA A 52 -4.96 -46.30 7.11
C ALA A 52 -3.64 -46.55 7.87
N GLN A 53 -3.69 -47.33 8.87
CA GLN A 53 -2.50 -47.98 9.45
C GLN A 53 -2.81 -49.47 9.66
N SER A 54 -2.33 -50.32 8.75
CA SER A 54 -1.91 -51.68 9.08
C SER A 54 -1.21 -52.36 7.89
N ALA A 55 0.02 -52.78 8.17
CA ALA A 55 0.71 -53.99 7.71
C ALA A 55 1.07 -54.14 6.23
N ALA A 56 2.35 -54.14 5.95
CA ALA A 56 2.99 -55.16 5.09
C ALA A 56 4.49 -55.29 5.37
N THR A 57 4.90 -56.49 5.43
CA THR A 57 6.14 -57.15 5.79
C THR A 57 7.26 -56.97 4.74
N ALA A 58 8.49 -57.18 5.23
CA ALA A 58 9.76 -57.19 4.53
C ALA A 58 9.89 -58.28 3.43
N ALA A 59 10.66 -57.98 2.39
CA ALA A 59 11.46 -58.98 1.65
C ALA A 59 12.53 -58.33 0.75
N ASP A 60 13.78 -58.72 1.03
CA ASP A 60 14.94 -59.00 0.14
C ASP A 60 15.49 -57.99 -0.88
N ALA A 61 16.78 -57.68 -0.60
CA ALA A 61 17.76 -57.14 -1.53
C ALA A 61 18.43 -58.25 -2.38
N PRO A 62 18.97 -57.95 -3.54
CA PRO A 62 20.20 -58.63 -4.01
C PRO A 62 21.36 -57.69 -4.42
N ALA A 63 22.48 -58.28 -4.33
CA ALA A 63 23.88 -57.92 -4.33
C ALA A 63 24.42 -57.02 -5.47
N ALA A 64 25.51 -56.36 -5.07
CA ALA A 64 26.43 -55.59 -5.89
C ALA A 64 27.21 -56.40 -6.92
N GLN A 65 27.43 -55.80 -8.11
CA GLN A 65 28.53 -56.20 -9.03
C GLN A 65 29.54 -55.06 -9.19
N GLN A 66 30.80 -55.36 -8.90
CA GLN A 66 31.96 -54.51 -9.13
C GLN A 66 32.35 -54.51 -10.62
N ALA A 67 32.79 -53.39 -11.13
CA ALA A 67 33.53 -53.27 -12.40
C ALA A 67 34.71 -52.26 -12.24
N PRO A 68 35.75 -52.33 -13.07
CA PRO A 68 37.13 -52.14 -12.68
C PRO A 68 37.67 -50.69 -12.75
N ALA A 69 38.76 -50.45 -12.04
CA ALA A 69 39.50 -49.22 -12.01
C ALA A 69 40.14 -48.81 -13.33
N SER A 70 40.06 -47.55 -13.70
CA SER A 70 40.89 -46.93 -14.73
C SER A 70 41.18 -45.47 -14.43
N ALA A 71 42.49 -45.17 -14.41
CA ALA A 71 43.20 -43.92 -14.70
C ALA A 71 42.82 -42.63 -13.93
N ALA A 72 43.82 -42.02 -13.29
CA ALA A 72 43.82 -40.72 -12.65
C ALA A 72 43.51 -39.57 -13.62
N PRO A 73 42.69 -38.58 -13.22
CA PRO A 73 42.49 -37.38 -14.01
C PRO A 73 43.43 -36.24 -13.60
N VAL A 74 43.88 -35.55 -14.61
CA VAL A 74 44.55 -34.25 -14.60
C VAL A 74 43.69 -33.23 -13.82
N ALA A 75 44.32 -32.46 -12.94
CA ALA A 75 43.70 -31.39 -12.17
C ALA A 75 43.15 -30.29 -13.12
N GLY A 76 41.91 -30.42 -13.49
CA GLY A 76 41.11 -29.32 -14.08
C GLY A 76 40.41 -28.59 -12.98
N THR A 77 40.63 -27.28 -12.87
CA THR A 77 39.81 -26.37 -12.08
C THR A 77 38.34 -26.51 -12.50
N LEU A 78 37.53 -27.07 -11.62
CA LEU A 78 36.09 -27.13 -11.81
C LEU A 78 35.53 -25.70 -11.91
N PRO A 79 34.66 -25.38 -12.87
CA PRO A 79 33.95 -24.10 -12.86
C PRO A 79 33.12 -24.03 -11.58
N ALA A 80 33.12 -22.88 -10.96
CA ALA A 80 32.32 -22.60 -9.76
C ALA A 80 30.86 -23.04 -9.99
N VAL A 81 30.44 -24.10 -9.33
CA VAL A 81 29.04 -24.52 -9.27
C VAL A 81 28.30 -23.47 -8.47
N THR A 82 27.66 -22.54 -9.14
CA THR A 82 26.68 -21.67 -8.49
C THR A 82 25.45 -22.53 -8.22
N VAL A 83 25.33 -23.07 -7.03
CA VAL A 83 24.12 -23.71 -6.54
C VAL A 83 23.06 -22.62 -6.46
N ARG A 84 22.22 -22.54 -7.47
CA ARG A 84 20.97 -21.79 -7.39
C ARG A 84 19.95 -22.71 -6.74
N ASP A 85 19.95 -22.75 -5.43
CA ASP A 85 18.88 -23.39 -4.70
C ASP A 85 17.70 -22.40 -4.66
N SER A 86 16.67 -22.69 -5.42
CA SER A 86 15.35 -22.08 -5.26
C SER A 86 14.70 -22.81 -4.09
N ALA A 87 14.59 -22.15 -2.94
CA ALA A 87 13.94 -22.69 -1.77
C ALA A 87 12.57 -23.28 -2.14
N VAL A 88 12.39 -24.56 -1.81
CA VAL A 88 11.11 -25.26 -2.06
C VAL A 88 10.00 -24.52 -1.31
N GLY A 89 9.00 -24.04 -2.02
CA GLY A 89 7.84 -23.33 -1.46
C GLY A 89 7.85 -21.80 -1.64
N ASP A 90 8.96 -21.20 -2.14
CA ASP A 90 8.95 -19.80 -2.59
C ASP A 90 8.92 -19.76 -4.13
N GLY A 91 7.77 -20.03 -4.69
CA GLY A 91 7.55 -19.95 -6.15
C GLY A 91 7.47 -18.53 -6.68
N SER A 92 7.66 -17.51 -5.84
CA SER A 92 7.22 -16.19 -6.25
C SER A 92 8.34 -15.33 -6.80
N THR A 93 9.44 -15.16 -6.12
CA THR A 93 10.38 -14.13 -6.59
C THR A 93 11.73 -14.29 -5.92
N ASN A 94 12.79 -14.19 -6.70
CA ASN A 94 14.11 -13.87 -6.14
C ASN A 94 14.13 -12.38 -5.70
N SER A 95 13.08 -11.94 -5.00
CA SER A 95 12.83 -10.56 -4.63
C SER A 95 13.99 -9.94 -3.85
N LYS A 96 14.63 -10.75 -2.99
CA LYS A 96 15.79 -10.33 -2.18
C LYS A 96 17.08 -10.11 -2.98
N THR A 97 17.19 -10.73 -4.16
CA THR A 97 18.45 -10.76 -4.94
C THR A 97 18.36 -10.10 -6.33
N GLN A 98 17.15 -9.81 -6.80
CA GLN A 98 16.92 -9.31 -8.16
C GLN A 98 16.02 -8.07 -8.17
N LEU A 99 16.30 -7.12 -9.05
CA LEU A 99 15.39 -5.99 -9.34
C LEU A 99 14.21 -6.41 -10.22
N ARG A 100 14.34 -7.54 -10.94
CA ARG A 100 13.32 -8.08 -11.84
C ARG A 100 12.45 -9.10 -11.13
N ALA A 101 11.13 -8.91 -11.18
CA ALA A 101 10.16 -9.94 -10.86
C ALA A 101 9.64 -10.60 -12.15
N THR A 102 9.41 -11.91 -12.14
CA THR A 102 8.86 -12.66 -13.29
C THR A 102 7.43 -13.13 -13.03
N ARG A 103 7.09 -13.33 -11.76
CA ARG A 103 5.80 -13.84 -11.31
C ARG A 103 5.18 -12.92 -10.27
N THR A 104 3.88 -13.04 -10.07
CA THR A 104 3.10 -12.25 -9.12
C THR A 104 1.84 -13.01 -8.72
N GLU A 105 1.34 -12.75 -7.52
CA GLU A 105 0.03 -13.22 -7.06
C GLU A 105 -1.07 -12.14 -7.18
N ILE A 106 -0.74 -10.95 -7.70
CA ILE A 106 -1.69 -9.84 -7.80
C ILE A 106 -2.90 -10.17 -8.71
N GLY A 107 -2.72 -11.11 -9.65
CA GLY A 107 -3.78 -11.58 -10.54
C GLY A 107 -4.65 -12.69 -9.96
N LYS A 108 -4.47 -13.05 -8.69
CA LYS A 108 -4.96 -14.26 -8.03
C LYS A 108 -4.29 -15.52 -8.58
N GLY A 109 -3.79 -16.35 -7.69
CA GLY A 109 -2.88 -17.44 -8.05
C GLY A 109 -1.51 -16.96 -8.52
N ASN A 110 -0.52 -17.85 -8.55
CA ASN A 110 0.85 -17.54 -8.94
C ASN A 110 0.98 -17.50 -10.48
N GLN A 111 0.95 -16.30 -11.07
CA GLN A 111 0.95 -16.08 -12.52
C GLN A 111 2.26 -15.45 -13.00
N GLU A 112 2.65 -15.73 -14.21
CA GLU A 112 3.70 -14.97 -14.89
C GLU A 112 3.20 -13.55 -15.20
N LEU A 113 4.04 -12.54 -15.00
CA LEU A 113 3.69 -11.16 -15.30
C LEU A 113 3.26 -10.96 -16.77
N ARG A 114 3.81 -11.78 -17.69
CA ARG A 114 3.47 -11.72 -19.11
C ARG A 114 2.04 -12.21 -19.41
N ASP A 115 1.46 -13.06 -18.55
CA ASP A 115 0.09 -13.60 -18.71
C ASP A 115 -0.99 -12.64 -18.18
N ILE A 116 -0.61 -11.52 -17.58
CA ILE A 116 -1.54 -10.51 -17.07
C ILE A 116 -1.75 -9.42 -18.13
N PRO A 117 -2.94 -9.30 -18.75
CA PRO A 117 -3.19 -8.29 -19.78
C PRO A 117 -3.45 -6.91 -19.18
N GLN A 118 -2.49 -6.41 -18.40
CA GLN A 118 -2.57 -5.12 -17.72
C GLN A 118 -1.17 -4.67 -17.28
N SER A 119 -0.97 -3.36 -17.13
CA SER A 119 0.27 -2.81 -16.62
C SER A 119 0.44 -3.13 -15.13
N VAL A 120 1.54 -3.83 -14.79
CA VAL A 120 1.93 -4.19 -13.43
C VAL A 120 3.35 -3.73 -13.18
N THR A 121 3.58 -3.09 -12.05
CA THR A 121 4.92 -2.73 -11.55
C THR A 121 5.18 -3.47 -10.25
N VAL A 122 6.34 -4.09 -10.11
CA VAL A 122 6.76 -4.80 -8.89
C VAL A 122 8.03 -4.14 -8.35
N MET A 123 7.96 -3.65 -7.13
CA MET A 123 9.11 -3.17 -6.36
C MET A 123 9.57 -4.30 -5.45
N THR A 124 10.71 -4.90 -5.77
CA THR A 124 11.29 -6.05 -5.06
C THR A 124 11.94 -5.62 -3.75
N GLU A 125 12.12 -6.56 -2.81
CA GLU A 125 12.87 -6.33 -1.56
C GLU A 125 14.26 -5.76 -1.85
N LYS A 126 14.95 -6.29 -2.89
CA LYS A 126 16.24 -5.77 -3.32
C LYS A 126 16.20 -4.27 -3.68
N LEU A 127 15.20 -3.83 -4.45
CA LEU A 127 15.04 -2.42 -4.80
C LEU A 127 14.81 -1.57 -3.55
N MET A 128 13.94 -2.04 -2.65
CA MET A 128 13.65 -1.36 -1.39
C MET A 128 14.89 -1.26 -0.51
N GLN A 129 15.64 -2.36 -0.37
CA GLN A 129 16.89 -2.37 0.40
C GLN A 129 17.99 -1.52 -0.24
N ASP A 130 18.19 -1.59 -1.55
CA ASP A 130 19.21 -0.79 -2.26
C ASP A 130 19.05 0.70 -2.00
N ARG A 131 17.81 1.19 -1.93
CA ARG A 131 17.47 2.60 -1.78
C ARG A 131 17.10 3.02 -0.35
N ASN A 132 17.08 2.10 0.62
CA ASN A 132 16.55 2.30 1.98
C ASN A 132 15.11 2.89 1.95
N LEU A 133 14.22 2.24 1.21
CA LEU A 133 12.80 2.61 1.17
C LEU A 133 12.07 1.90 2.31
N ASP A 134 12.24 2.42 3.52
CA ASP A 134 11.74 1.82 4.76
C ASP A 134 10.28 2.15 5.04
N ASP A 135 9.74 3.17 4.39
CA ASP A 135 8.35 3.60 4.48
C ASP A 135 7.59 3.28 3.18
N PHE A 136 6.36 2.82 3.31
CA PHE A 136 5.50 2.49 2.16
C PHE A 136 5.32 3.65 1.18
N ARG A 137 5.22 4.90 1.67
CA ARG A 137 5.09 6.09 0.82
C ARG A 137 6.38 6.36 0.05
N GLU A 138 7.55 6.08 0.64
CA GLU A 138 8.84 6.19 -0.06
C GLU A 138 8.89 5.20 -1.24
N VAL A 139 8.43 3.96 -1.04
CA VAL A 139 8.30 2.98 -2.14
C VAL A 139 7.41 3.51 -3.25
N LEU A 140 6.25 4.05 -2.91
CA LEU A 140 5.29 4.57 -3.87
C LEU A 140 5.78 5.83 -4.60
N ARG A 141 6.58 6.69 -3.97
CA ARG A 141 7.21 7.85 -4.62
C ARG A 141 8.17 7.45 -5.75
N THR A 142 8.69 6.23 -5.71
CA THR A 142 9.52 5.69 -6.79
C THR A 142 8.70 5.04 -7.91
N THR A 143 7.38 5.06 -7.82
CA THR A 143 6.46 4.44 -8.79
C THR A 143 5.87 5.49 -9.71
N ALA A 144 6.06 5.31 -11.02
CA ALA A 144 5.52 6.22 -12.02
C ALA A 144 3.99 6.24 -12.03
N GLY A 145 3.40 7.41 -12.20
CA GLY A 145 1.95 7.63 -12.20
C GLY A 145 1.36 7.79 -10.80
N VAL A 146 2.17 7.65 -9.74
CA VAL A 146 1.76 7.91 -8.35
C VAL A 146 1.95 9.38 -8.00
N THR A 147 0.95 9.94 -7.32
CA THR A 147 0.99 11.26 -6.68
C THR A 147 0.28 11.19 -5.33
N PHE A 148 0.42 12.24 -4.53
CA PHE A 148 -0.17 12.28 -3.19
C PHE A 148 -0.94 13.57 -2.99
N GLN A 149 -2.12 13.44 -2.37
CA GLN A 149 -2.84 14.55 -1.78
C GLN A 149 -2.44 14.65 -0.31
N ALA A 150 -2.04 15.83 0.14
CA ALA A 150 -1.81 16.08 1.57
C ALA A 150 -3.10 16.50 2.26
N GLY A 151 -3.17 16.31 3.59
CA GLY A 151 -4.04 17.06 4.48
C GLY A 151 -3.30 18.27 5.06
N GLU A 152 -3.99 19.11 5.84
CA GLU A 152 -3.38 20.26 6.52
C GLU A 152 -2.27 19.86 7.50
N THR A 153 -2.36 18.66 8.05
CA THR A 153 -1.45 18.08 9.04
C THR A 153 -0.47 17.06 8.45
N GLY A 154 -0.27 17.06 7.12
CA GLY A 154 0.69 16.18 6.45
C GLY A 154 0.18 14.76 6.20
N GLU A 155 -1.09 14.46 6.46
CA GLU A 155 -1.70 13.19 6.08
C GLU A 155 -1.76 13.10 4.55
N GLU A 156 -1.50 11.91 4.03
CA GLU A 156 -1.39 11.71 2.59
C GLU A 156 -2.37 10.65 2.08
N ASP A 157 -3.02 10.96 0.98
CA ASP A 157 -3.80 10.01 0.18
C ASP A 157 -3.08 9.70 -1.13
N VAL A 158 -2.92 8.42 -1.42
CA VAL A 158 -2.25 7.94 -2.64
C VAL A 158 -3.17 8.07 -3.84
N ARG A 159 -2.63 8.58 -4.94
CA ARG A 159 -3.32 8.64 -6.24
C ARG A 159 -2.52 7.93 -7.32
N LEU A 160 -3.21 7.19 -8.16
CA LEU A 160 -2.62 6.49 -9.30
C LEU A 160 -3.30 6.93 -10.60
N ARG A 161 -2.51 7.38 -11.58
CA ARG A 161 -3.03 8.03 -12.80
C ARG A 161 -3.97 9.23 -12.50
N GLY A 162 -3.81 9.84 -11.30
CA GLY A 162 -4.64 10.92 -10.78
C GLY A 162 -5.90 10.45 -10.01
N PHE A 163 -6.21 9.15 -9.94
CA PHE A 163 -7.36 8.61 -9.20
C PHE A 163 -6.95 8.19 -7.79
N SER A 164 -7.76 8.55 -6.78
CA SER A 164 -7.52 8.24 -5.37
C SER A 164 -7.63 6.73 -5.10
N LEU A 165 -6.73 6.19 -4.26
CA LEU A 165 -6.65 4.79 -3.87
C LEU A 165 -6.77 4.58 -2.35
N GLY A 166 -5.94 5.25 -1.56
CA GLY A 166 -5.77 4.94 -0.15
C GLY A 166 -7.03 5.06 0.65
N VAL A 167 -7.70 6.19 0.47
CA VAL A 167 -8.98 6.48 1.14
C VAL A 167 -10.13 5.65 0.55
N ALA A 168 -10.02 5.19 -0.69
CA ALA A 168 -10.98 4.25 -1.29
C ALA A 168 -10.83 2.81 -0.78
N GLY A 169 -9.79 2.53 0.01
CA GLY A 169 -9.49 1.19 0.51
C GLY A 169 -8.90 0.27 -0.57
N ASP A 170 -8.13 0.81 -1.50
CA ASP A 170 -7.52 0.09 -2.64
C ASP A 170 -6.06 -0.32 -2.33
N ILE A 171 -5.70 -0.35 -1.05
CA ILE A 171 -4.45 -0.89 -0.54
C ILE A 171 -4.73 -2.25 0.07
N TYR A 172 -3.92 -3.23 -0.32
CA TYR A 172 -4.04 -4.62 0.06
C TYR A 172 -2.74 -5.12 0.66
N ARG A 173 -2.85 -6.19 1.46
CA ARG A 173 -1.73 -6.96 1.95
C ARG A 173 -2.04 -8.45 1.78
N ASP A 174 -1.15 -9.15 1.06
CA ASP A 174 -1.31 -10.58 0.72
C ASP A 174 -2.63 -10.88 -0.04
N GLY A 175 -3.08 -9.93 -0.86
CA GLY A 175 -4.32 -10.02 -1.63
C GLY A 175 -5.59 -9.72 -0.84
N MET A 176 -5.51 -9.46 0.46
CA MET A 176 -6.62 -9.09 1.34
C MET A 176 -6.62 -7.58 1.60
N ARG A 177 -7.80 -6.98 1.81
CA ARG A 177 -7.91 -5.54 2.12
C ARG A 177 -7.14 -5.21 3.38
N ASP A 178 -6.44 -4.09 3.36
CA ASP A 178 -5.67 -3.59 4.49
C ASP A 178 -6.33 -2.36 5.11
N GLY A 179 -6.12 -2.16 6.42
CA GLY A 179 -6.67 -1.01 7.14
C GLY A 179 -6.12 0.32 6.61
N THR A 180 -6.90 1.39 6.68
CA THR A 180 -6.53 2.70 6.12
C THR A 180 -5.91 3.66 7.14
N LEU A 181 -5.95 3.32 8.42
CA LEU A 181 -5.66 4.25 9.51
C LEU A 181 -4.23 4.30 10.00
N TYR A 182 -3.35 3.45 9.53
CA TYR A 182 -2.00 3.37 10.08
C TYR A 182 -0.93 3.71 9.05
N GLU A 183 0.23 4.13 9.54
CA GLU A 183 1.43 4.32 8.73
C GLU A 183 2.12 2.97 8.52
N ARG A 184 2.37 2.61 7.25
CA ARG A 184 2.93 1.31 6.86
C ARG A 184 4.45 1.37 6.80
N ASP A 185 5.09 0.27 7.17
CA ASP A 185 6.53 0.06 7.08
C ASP A 185 6.82 -1.18 6.22
N THR A 186 8.00 -1.25 5.61
CA THR A 186 8.40 -2.31 4.69
C THR A 186 9.17 -3.46 5.37
N PHE A 187 9.36 -3.44 6.69
CA PHE A 187 10.21 -4.43 7.40
C PHE A 187 9.79 -5.88 7.18
N ASN A 188 8.51 -6.13 6.94
CA ASN A 188 7.93 -7.45 6.66
C ASN A 188 7.52 -7.64 5.20
N ASP A 189 7.93 -6.75 4.28
CA ASP A 189 7.51 -6.83 2.88
C ASP A 189 8.57 -7.54 2.04
N ASP A 190 8.16 -8.59 1.33
CA ASP A 190 8.94 -9.23 0.28
C ASP A 190 8.96 -8.33 -0.97
N ARG A 191 7.83 -7.74 -1.31
CA ARG A 191 7.67 -6.84 -2.45
C ARG A 191 6.41 -5.99 -2.33
N VAL A 192 6.36 -4.93 -3.12
CA VAL A 192 5.14 -4.13 -3.32
C VAL A 192 4.75 -4.21 -4.79
N GLU A 193 3.52 -4.61 -5.05
CA GLU A 193 2.95 -4.80 -6.37
C GLU A 193 1.92 -3.72 -6.67
N VAL A 194 1.95 -3.14 -7.86
CA VAL A 194 1.00 -2.11 -8.31
C VAL A 194 0.39 -2.54 -9.63
N ILE A 195 -0.91 -2.82 -9.63
CA ILE A 195 -1.71 -3.01 -10.85
C ILE A 195 -2.44 -1.69 -11.17
N LYS A 196 -2.33 -1.22 -12.39
CA LYS A 196 -2.86 0.08 -12.81
C LYS A 196 -4.13 -0.09 -13.65
N GLY A 197 -5.09 0.83 -13.47
CA GLY A 197 -6.40 0.76 -14.11
C GLY A 197 -7.43 -0.07 -13.33
N SER A 198 -8.54 -0.41 -13.97
CA SER A 198 -9.65 -1.11 -13.30
C SER A 198 -9.25 -2.51 -12.83
N ALA A 199 -9.45 -2.81 -11.54
CA ALA A 199 -9.08 -4.09 -10.92
C ALA A 199 -10.17 -4.72 -10.04
N SER A 200 -11.42 -4.20 -10.05
CA SER A 200 -12.50 -4.73 -9.20
C SER A 200 -12.84 -6.20 -9.48
N MET A 201 -12.63 -6.69 -10.69
CA MET A 201 -12.82 -8.12 -10.98
C MET A 201 -11.95 -9.00 -10.08
N LEU A 202 -10.73 -8.59 -9.75
CA LEU A 202 -9.81 -9.33 -8.90
C LEU A 202 -9.99 -9.01 -7.41
N PHE A 203 -10.26 -7.75 -7.09
CA PHE A 203 -10.17 -7.21 -5.72
C PHE A 203 -11.50 -6.70 -5.15
N GLY A 204 -12.57 -6.72 -5.94
CA GLY A 204 -13.90 -6.29 -5.51
C GLY A 204 -14.08 -4.77 -5.49
N LYS A 205 -14.99 -4.33 -4.65
CA LYS A 205 -15.36 -2.93 -4.46
C LYS A 205 -14.13 -2.05 -4.25
N GLY A 206 -14.05 -0.92 -4.93
CA GLY A 206 -12.89 -0.04 -4.99
C GLY A 206 -12.15 -0.21 -6.30
N SER A 207 -10.81 -0.13 -6.26
CA SER A 207 -9.92 -0.45 -7.39
C SER A 207 -10.20 0.35 -8.68
N THR A 208 -10.74 1.56 -8.54
CA THR A 208 -11.14 2.39 -9.69
C THR A 208 -9.97 3.07 -10.40
N GLY A 209 -8.83 3.23 -9.72
CA GLY A 209 -7.57 3.73 -10.28
C GLY A 209 -6.51 2.65 -10.44
N GLY A 210 -6.67 1.56 -9.71
CA GLY A 210 -5.72 0.46 -9.59
C GLY A 210 -5.73 -0.13 -8.19
N VAL A 211 -4.73 -0.95 -7.89
CA VAL A 211 -4.52 -1.61 -6.60
C VAL A 211 -3.05 -1.60 -6.25
N ILE A 212 -2.75 -1.42 -4.98
CA ILE A 212 -1.42 -1.63 -4.42
C ILE A 212 -1.51 -2.78 -3.44
N ASN A 213 -0.64 -3.79 -3.62
CA ASN A 213 -0.58 -4.97 -2.78
C ASN A 213 0.81 -5.10 -2.16
N GLN A 214 0.90 -5.05 -0.82
CA GLN A 214 2.10 -5.42 -0.10
C GLN A 214 2.11 -6.93 0.11
N VAL A 215 3.18 -7.60 -0.28
CA VAL A 215 3.33 -9.04 -0.11
C VAL A 215 4.28 -9.31 1.05
N SER A 216 3.78 -10.03 2.05
CA SER A 216 4.53 -10.32 3.27
C SER A 216 5.58 -11.41 3.04
N LYS A 217 6.71 -11.28 3.71
CA LYS A 217 7.75 -12.32 3.79
C LYS A 217 7.19 -13.60 4.39
N GLN A 218 7.43 -14.74 3.73
CA GLN A 218 6.94 -16.04 4.15
C GLN A 218 8.10 -16.94 4.62
N PRO A 219 7.86 -17.88 5.58
CA PRO A 219 8.83 -18.91 5.94
C PRO A 219 9.16 -19.84 4.77
N PHE A 220 10.41 -20.29 4.66
CA PHE A 220 10.92 -21.20 3.63
C PHE A 220 11.89 -22.22 4.21
N LEU A 221 12.12 -23.33 3.48
CA LEU A 221 12.90 -24.49 3.96
C LEU A 221 14.41 -24.25 3.84
N MET A 222 14.94 -23.34 4.65
CA MET A 222 16.37 -23.06 4.78
C MET A 222 16.59 -22.22 6.05
N ASN A 223 17.75 -22.37 6.71
CA ASN A 223 18.17 -21.42 7.74
C ASN A 223 18.82 -20.21 7.08
N GLN A 224 18.28 -19.04 7.32
CA GLN A 224 18.82 -17.77 6.82
C GLN A 224 18.45 -16.63 7.77
N HIS A 225 19.46 -15.95 8.28
CA HIS A 225 19.28 -14.88 9.23
C HIS A 225 20.00 -13.62 8.77
N GLU A 226 19.35 -12.50 8.95
CA GLU A 226 19.87 -11.19 8.58
C GLU A 226 19.55 -10.16 9.67
N ALA A 227 20.55 -9.36 10.04
CA ALA A 227 20.33 -8.19 10.87
C ALA A 227 20.96 -6.97 10.22
N SER A 228 20.31 -5.82 10.38
CA SER A 228 20.79 -4.54 9.88
C SER A 228 20.63 -3.44 10.91
N MET A 229 21.59 -2.50 10.90
CA MET A 229 21.54 -1.27 11.69
C MET A 229 21.77 -0.07 10.78
N THR A 230 20.87 0.89 10.80
CA THR A 230 20.96 2.14 10.03
C THR A 230 21.07 3.33 10.98
N LEU A 231 22.04 4.20 10.71
CA LEU A 231 22.19 5.52 11.32
C LEU A 231 22.00 6.58 10.24
N GLY A 232 21.20 7.61 10.53
CA GLY A 232 20.87 8.58 9.49
C GLY A 232 20.71 10.02 9.98
N SER A 233 20.59 10.90 9.01
CA SER A 233 20.24 12.31 9.20
C SER A 233 18.92 12.43 10.02
N GLY A 234 18.74 13.54 10.72
CA GLY A 234 17.58 13.70 11.61
C GLY A 234 17.70 12.86 12.89
N ASN A 235 18.90 12.40 13.25
CA ASN A 235 19.18 11.52 14.38
C ASN A 235 18.37 10.21 14.28
N GLU A 236 18.33 9.66 13.08
CA GLU A 236 17.70 8.37 12.81
C GLU A 236 18.57 7.23 13.31
N LYS A 237 17.92 6.26 13.97
CA LYS A 237 18.47 4.99 14.39
C LYS A 237 17.43 3.93 14.08
N ARG A 238 17.77 2.97 13.22
CA ARG A 238 16.88 1.87 12.86
C ARG A 238 17.64 0.55 12.99
N VAL A 239 17.00 -0.44 13.59
CA VAL A 239 17.46 -1.83 13.62
C VAL A 239 16.39 -2.70 13.04
N ALA A 240 16.74 -3.61 12.15
CA ALA A 240 15.82 -4.59 11.59
C ALA A 240 16.47 -5.98 11.57
N GLY A 241 15.63 -7.01 11.76
CA GLY A 241 16.03 -8.41 11.72
C GLY A 241 15.04 -9.23 10.90
N ASP A 242 15.56 -10.17 10.12
CA ASP A 242 14.81 -11.13 9.31
C ASP A 242 15.43 -12.51 9.58
N PHE A 243 14.77 -13.30 10.38
CA PHE A 243 15.27 -14.58 10.87
C PHE A 243 14.35 -15.70 10.38
N ASN A 244 14.86 -16.61 9.55
CA ASN A 244 14.16 -17.76 9.05
C ASN A 244 14.84 -19.04 9.51
N TRP A 245 14.11 -19.89 10.22
CA TRP A 245 14.55 -21.20 10.70
C TRP A 245 13.74 -22.29 10.01
N GLN A 246 14.42 -23.25 9.41
CA GLN A 246 13.80 -24.52 9.05
C GLN A 246 13.61 -25.33 10.33
N THR A 247 12.38 -25.67 10.68
CA THR A 247 12.03 -26.35 11.95
C THR A 247 11.74 -27.84 11.76
N GLY A 248 11.61 -28.29 10.52
CA GLY A 248 11.35 -29.69 10.14
C GLY A 248 11.64 -29.91 8.65
N GLN A 249 11.27 -31.09 8.15
CA GLN A 249 11.46 -31.42 6.73
C GLN A 249 10.60 -30.54 5.81
N ASP A 250 9.38 -30.20 6.28
CA ASP A 250 8.39 -29.44 5.56
C ASP A 250 7.86 -28.23 6.37
N SER A 251 8.59 -27.80 7.39
CA SER A 251 8.16 -26.70 8.25
C SER A 251 9.26 -25.68 8.50
N ALA A 252 8.86 -24.42 8.63
CA ALA A 252 9.75 -23.32 8.92
C ALA A 252 9.05 -22.23 9.75
N PHE A 253 9.85 -21.50 10.52
CA PHE A 253 9.45 -20.31 11.27
C PHE A 253 10.24 -19.10 10.79
N ARG A 254 9.57 -17.98 10.54
CA ARG A 254 10.22 -16.71 10.19
C ARG A 254 9.78 -15.62 11.14
N LEU A 255 10.74 -14.85 11.63
CA LEU A 255 10.51 -13.69 12.49
C LEU A 255 11.11 -12.46 11.85
N ASN A 256 10.29 -11.49 11.53
CA ASN A 256 10.70 -10.15 11.14
C ASN A 256 10.47 -9.19 12.30
N VAL A 257 11.49 -8.38 12.62
CA VAL A 257 11.44 -7.38 13.70
C VAL A 257 12.06 -6.08 13.23
N MET A 258 11.57 -4.97 13.78
CA MET A 258 12.10 -3.65 13.49
C MET A 258 11.87 -2.72 14.68
N ALA A 259 12.88 -1.90 14.98
CA ALA A 259 12.76 -0.75 15.88
C ALA A 259 13.43 0.46 15.24
N GLN A 260 12.75 1.60 15.30
CA GLN A 260 13.25 2.88 14.78
C GLN A 260 13.00 4.00 15.78
N ASP A 261 13.96 4.90 15.92
CA ASP A 261 13.82 6.20 16.59
C ASP A 261 14.49 7.26 15.72
N ALA A 262 13.71 8.24 15.26
CA ALA A 262 14.20 9.34 14.44
C ALA A 262 13.60 10.65 14.97
N LYS A 263 14.44 11.63 15.31
CA LYS A 263 13.98 12.98 15.68
C LYS A 263 13.47 13.74 14.46
N ASN A 264 13.99 13.42 13.29
CA ASN A 264 13.58 13.94 11.98
C ASN A 264 13.31 15.46 12.02
N TRP A 265 14.26 16.19 12.60
CA TRP A 265 14.20 17.66 12.78
C TRP A 265 12.91 18.19 13.44
N GLY A 266 12.23 17.38 14.27
CA GLY A 266 11.01 17.75 14.99
C GLY A 266 9.78 16.94 14.61
N ALA A 267 9.67 16.47 13.37
CA ALA A 267 8.68 15.48 12.97
C ALA A 267 9.09 14.07 13.46
N LYS A 268 9.21 13.91 14.78
CA LYS A 268 9.67 12.68 15.43
C LYS A 268 8.90 11.47 14.93
N GLN A 269 9.62 10.38 14.72
CA GLN A 269 9.04 9.10 14.34
C GLN A 269 9.71 7.97 15.12
N ARG A 270 8.94 7.28 15.95
CA ARG A 270 9.33 6.05 16.60
C ARG A 270 8.44 4.93 16.10
N LYS A 271 9.04 3.81 15.71
CA LYS A 271 8.32 2.64 15.22
C LYS A 271 8.82 1.38 15.92
N LEU A 272 7.90 0.46 16.18
CA LEU A 272 8.19 -0.89 16.64
C LEU A 272 7.36 -1.87 15.81
N GLY A 273 8.00 -2.81 15.13
CA GLY A 273 7.35 -3.82 14.32
C GLY A 273 7.79 -5.23 14.69
N ILE A 274 6.83 -6.16 14.71
CA ILE A 274 7.09 -7.59 14.89
C ILE A 274 6.12 -8.41 14.04
N ALA A 275 6.64 -9.39 13.31
CA ALA A 275 5.85 -10.26 12.43
C ALA A 275 6.39 -11.69 12.45
N PRO A 276 6.00 -12.53 13.44
CA PRO A 276 6.27 -13.95 13.46
C PRO A 276 5.29 -14.68 12.53
N THR A 277 5.79 -15.65 11.76
CA THR A 277 4.98 -16.54 10.92
C THR A 277 5.53 -17.96 11.03
N PHE A 278 4.65 -18.92 11.22
CA PHE A 278 4.97 -20.35 11.17
C PHE A 278 4.22 -21.00 10.01
N ARG A 279 4.92 -21.85 9.27
CA ARG A 279 4.42 -22.53 8.07
C ARG A 279 4.82 -23.98 8.12
N TRP A 280 3.89 -24.89 7.79
CA TRP A 280 4.16 -26.33 7.76
C TRP A 280 3.41 -27.00 6.62
N GLY A 281 3.83 -28.22 6.26
CA GLY A 281 3.41 -28.89 5.06
C GLY A 281 3.90 -28.18 3.79
N ILE A 282 5.01 -27.46 3.86
CA ILE A 282 5.55 -26.67 2.75
C ILE A 282 5.83 -27.58 1.55
N GLY A 283 5.16 -27.29 0.42
CA GLY A 283 5.31 -28.07 -0.81
C GLY A 283 4.53 -29.40 -0.82
N THR A 284 3.86 -29.76 0.28
CA THR A 284 3.03 -30.95 0.34
C THR A 284 1.59 -30.69 -0.15
N ARG A 285 0.74 -31.68 -0.11
CA ARG A 285 -0.68 -31.58 -0.50
C ARG A 285 -1.42 -30.52 0.29
N ASP A 286 -1.23 -30.50 1.61
CA ASP A 286 -1.86 -29.56 2.54
C ASP A 286 -0.79 -28.74 3.24
N GLU A 287 -0.80 -27.45 2.94
CA GLU A 287 0.15 -26.49 3.47
C GLU A 287 -0.59 -25.45 4.31
N PHE A 288 -0.11 -25.20 5.51
CA PHE A 288 -0.72 -24.26 6.45
C PHE A 288 0.26 -23.16 6.84
N SER A 289 -0.26 -21.98 7.13
CA SER A 289 0.50 -20.96 7.80
C SER A 289 -0.33 -20.19 8.83
N VAL A 290 0.33 -19.77 9.90
CA VAL A 290 -0.22 -18.88 10.94
C VAL A 290 0.78 -17.76 11.17
N GLY A 291 0.32 -16.52 11.00
CA GLY A 291 1.14 -15.34 11.17
C GLY A 291 0.46 -14.28 12.02
N LEU A 292 1.27 -13.53 12.77
CA LEU A 292 0.85 -12.33 13.48
C LEU A 292 1.65 -11.15 12.94
N TYR A 293 1.04 -9.98 12.93
CA TYR A 293 1.67 -8.72 12.57
C TYR A 293 1.29 -7.67 13.59
N HIS A 294 2.28 -6.97 14.08
CA HIS A 294 2.08 -5.80 14.93
C HIS A 294 3.04 -4.69 14.50
N LEU A 295 2.51 -3.51 14.30
CA LEU A 295 3.25 -2.29 14.06
C LEU A 295 2.67 -1.18 14.93
N ASP A 296 3.51 -0.59 15.76
CA ASP A 296 3.19 0.57 16.58
C ASP A 296 4.06 1.76 16.14
N THR A 297 3.43 2.91 15.96
CA THR A 297 4.08 4.16 15.56
C THR A 297 3.68 5.27 16.51
N ASP A 298 4.65 5.83 17.22
CA ASP A 298 4.53 7.03 18.05
C ASP A 298 5.31 8.16 17.36
N GLY A 299 4.62 9.15 16.87
CA GLY A 299 5.25 10.17 16.07
C GLY A 299 4.62 11.55 16.13
N ARG A 300 5.17 12.44 15.35
CA ARG A 300 4.59 13.73 14.99
C ARG A 300 4.56 13.82 13.48
N SER A 301 3.42 14.19 12.95
CA SER A 301 3.28 14.36 11.51
C SER A 301 4.20 15.48 11.01
N ALA A 302 4.85 15.26 9.87
CA ALA A 302 5.46 16.34 9.11
C ALA A 302 4.35 17.25 8.59
N TYR A 303 4.42 18.54 8.92
CA TYR A 303 3.35 19.47 8.54
C TYR A 303 3.37 19.82 7.08
N SER A 304 2.17 20.08 6.56
CA SER A 304 2.03 20.84 5.32
C SER A 304 2.35 22.32 5.59
N HIS A 305 3.23 22.87 4.77
CA HIS A 305 3.61 24.28 4.86
C HIS A 305 2.59 25.16 4.09
N PRO A 306 2.25 26.37 4.57
CA PRO A 306 1.46 27.31 3.82
C PRO A 306 2.19 27.71 2.54
N TRP A 307 1.45 27.99 1.45
CA TRP A 307 2.06 28.45 0.23
C TRP A 307 1.93 29.95 0.01
N PHE A 308 2.88 30.51 -0.73
CA PHE A 308 2.69 31.74 -1.48
C PHE A 308 2.54 31.42 -2.96
N ILE A 309 1.88 32.33 -3.69
CA ILE A 309 1.66 32.20 -5.13
C ILE A 309 2.36 33.37 -5.83
N ARG A 310 3.19 33.05 -6.83
CA ARG A 310 3.77 34.01 -7.77
C ARG A 310 3.53 33.51 -9.19
N ASP A 311 2.93 34.34 -10.04
CA ASP A 311 2.62 33.99 -11.44
C ASP A 311 1.85 32.67 -11.58
N GLY A 312 0.86 32.42 -10.73
CA GLY A 312 0.05 31.21 -10.71
C GLY A 312 0.83 29.95 -10.24
N ARG A 313 2.00 30.11 -9.64
CA ARG A 313 2.83 29.01 -9.14
C ARG A 313 2.93 29.03 -7.62
N ILE A 314 2.81 27.87 -7.02
CA ILE A 314 3.12 27.65 -5.60
C ILE A 314 4.62 27.78 -5.44
N VAL A 315 5.05 28.67 -4.54
CA VAL A 315 6.46 28.89 -4.20
C VAL A 315 6.75 28.24 -2.85
N PRO A 316 7.52 27.14 -2.80
CA PRO A 316 8.02 26.59 -1.54
C PRO A 316 8.94 27.61 -0.85
N THR A 317 8.65 27.96 0.40
CA THR A 317 9.34 29.03 1.14
C THR A 317 10.12 28.53 2.33
N LEU A 318 9.46 27.73 3.18
CA LEU A 318 10.06 27.24 4.42
C LEU A 318 10.96 26.04 4.11
N PRO A 319 12.18 25.95 4.69
CA PRO A 319 13.02 24.76 4.59
C PRO A 319 12.27 23.48 4.99
N ALA A 320 12.43 22.40 4.22
CA ALA A 320 11.70 21.13 4.43
C ALA A 320 11.93 20.54 5.83
N ARG A 321 13.07 20.82 6.46
CA ARG A 321 13.43 20.35 7.81
C ARG A 321 12.84 21.18 8.96
N ASN A 322 12.17 22.31 8.67
CA ASN A 322 11.62 23.15 9.72
C ASN A 322 10.31 22.57 10.26
N PHE A 323 10.25 22.40 11.57
CA PHE A 323 9.08 21.95 12.29
C PHE A 323 8.56 23.08 13.18
N TYR A 324 7.32 23.50 12.99
CA TYR A 324 6.71 24.63 13.71
C TYR A 324 5.60 24.21 14.67
N GLY A 325 5.32 22.94 14.80
CA GLY A 325 4.31 22.42 15.73
C GLY A 325 4.80 22.38 17.18
N PHE A 326 3.95 21.84 18.04
CA PHE A 326 4.28 21.62 19.44
C PHE A 326 4.99 20.29 19.67
N ASN A 327 5.84 20.21 20.69
CA ASN A 327 6.42 18.95 21.13
C ASN A 327 5.38 17.94 21.63
N SER A 328 4.18 18.40 21.99
CA SER A 328 3.03 17.59 22.37
C SER A 328 2.17 17.13 21.19
N ASP A 329 2.41 17.63 19.98
CA ASP A 329 1.71 17.14 18.79
C ASP A 329 2.03 15.66 18.57
N LYS A 330 1.04 14.89 18.11
CA LYS A 330 1.19 13.44 17.93
C LYS A 330 0.44 12.93 16.71
N LEU A 331 0.98 11.88 16.14
CA LEU A 331 0.34 10.97 15.19
C LEU A 331 0.70 9.55 15.61
N ASP A 332 -0.12 8.99 16.47
CA ASP A 332 0.04 7.63 16.96
C ASP A 332 -0.81 6.71 16.09
N THR A 333 -0.21 5.66 15.56
CA THR A 333 -0.94 4.64 14.79
C THR A 333 -0.53 3.25 15.22
N GLN A 334 -1.49 2.32 15.17
CA GLN A 334 -1.25 0.92 15.49
C GLN A 334 -1.98 0.02 14.49
N ALA A 335 -1.31 -1.04 14.06
CA ALA A 335 -1.92 -2.13 13.30
C ALA A 335 -1.55 -3.46 13.94
N THR A 336 -2.56 -4.26 14.29
CA THR A 336 -2.38 -5.61 14.83
C THR A 336 -3.34 -6.55 14.13
N TYR A 337 -2.82 -7.59 13.47
CA TYR A 337 -3.68 -8.60 12.86
C TYR A 337 -3.06 -9.99 12.92
N GLY A 338 -3.94 -11.01 12.93
CA GLY A 338 -3.60 -12.40 12.74
C GLY A 338 -4.11 -12.92 11.42
N THR A 339 -3.33 -13.76 10.75
CA THR A 339 -3.71 -14.42 9.49
C THR A 339 -3.48 -15.92 9.62
N ILE A 340 -4.46 -16.69 9.18
CA ILE A 340 -4.37 -18.15 9.03
C ILE A 340 -4.58 -18.43 7.55
N SER A 341 -3.75 -19.26 6.94
CA SER A 341 -3.94 -19.71 5.56
C SER A 341 -3.78 -21.22 5.42
N HIS A 342 -4.52 -21.79 4.49
CA HIS A 342 -4.44 -23.18 4.08
C HIS A 342 -4.38 -23.22 2.55
N ILE A 343 -3.45 -23.99 2.03
CA ILE A 343 -3.32 -24.30 0.60
C ILE A 343 -3.51 -25.80 0.47
N HIS A 344 -4.57 -26.21 -0.24
CA HIS A 344 -4.79 -27.58 -0.64
C HIS A 344 -4.43 -27.75 -2.11
N ARG A 345 -3.59 -28.71 -2.44
CA ARG A 345 -3.19 -29.08 -3.82
C ARG A 345 -3.87 -30.36 -4.20
N PHE A 346 -4.68 -30.30 -5.27
CA PHE A 346 -5.41 -31.46 -5.80
C PHE A 346 -4.49 -32.30 -6.69
N ASP A 347 -4.84 -33.58 -6.83
CA ASP A 347 -4.05 -34.52 -7.64
C ASP A 347 -4.02 -34.16 -9.14
N ASP A 348 -4.99 -33.40 -9.62
CA ASP A 348 -5.08 -32.86 -10.99
C ASP A 348 -4.28 -31.58 -11.21
N GLY A 349 -3.48 -31.14 -10.22
CA GLY A 349 -2.67 -29.91 -10.27
C GLY A 349 -3.43 -28.64 -9.86
N GLY A 350 -4.70 -28.74 -9.51
CA GLY A 350 -5.49 -27.65 -8.97
C GLY A 350 -5.01 -27.23 -7.58
N GLN A 351 -5.32 -26.01 -7.19
CA GLN A 351 -5.00 -25.46 -5.89
C GLN A 351 -6.18 -24.68 -5.32
N LEU A 352 -6.50 -24.88 -4.04
CA LEU A 352 -7.42 -24.07 -3.26
C LEU A 352 -6.63 -23.37 -2.16
N LYS A 353 -6.57 -22.04 -2.19
CA LYS A 353 -5.95 -21.22 -1.14
C LYS A 353 -7.05 -20.52 -0.35
N THR A 354 -7.16 -20.83 0.93
CA THR A 354 -8.12 -20.20 1.85
C THR A 354 -7.36 -19.40 2.90
N GLN A 355 -7.75 -18.15 3.11
CA GLN A 355 -7.12 -17.24 4.07
C GLN A 355 -8.19 -16.60 4.95
N PHE A 356 -7.93 -16.57 6.26
CA PHE A 356 -8.72 -15.83 7.24
C PHE A 356 -7.82 -14.80 7.93
N ARG A 357 -8.30 -13.56 8.03
CA ARG A 357 -7.60 -12.48 8.76
C ARG A 357 -8.58 -11.74 9.66
N HIS A 358 -8.13 -11.50 10.89
CA HIS A 358 -8.76 -10.54 11.78
C HIS A 358 -7.74 -9.52 12.23
N GLY A 359 -8.08 -8.23 12.11
CA GLY A 359 -7.16 -7.15 12.42
C GLY A 359 -7.84 -5.94 13.03
N ARG A 360 -7.09 -5.24 13.89
CA ARG A 360 -7.45 -3.98 14.51
C ARG A 360 -6.45 -2.91 14.12
N TYR A 361 -6.96 -1.75 13.71
CA TYR A 361 -6.20 -0.61 13.26
C TYR A 361 -6.65 0.62 14.03
N GLU A 362 -5.69 1.37 14.59
CA GLU A 362 -5.97 2.52 15.45
C GLU A 362 -5.16 3.73 15.02
N ARG A 363 -5.73 4.90 15.30
CA ARG A 363 -5.09 6.19 15.03
C ARG A 363 -5.52 7.23 16.05
N ASP A 364 -4.54 8.01 16.53
CA ASP A 364 -4.76 9.24 17.28
C ASP A 364 -3.86 10.35 16.72
N LEU A 365 -4.45 11.22 15.92
CA LEU A 365 -3.83 12.43 15.43
C LEU A 365 -4.28 13.61 16.29
N TRP A 366 -3.33 14.32 16.86
CA TRP A 366 -3.52 15.64 17.45
C TRP A 366 -2.33 16.51 17.09
N ALA A 367 -2.52 17.41 16.14
CA ALA A 367 -1.45 18.14 15.50
C ALA A 367 -1.83 19.61 15.31
N SER A 368 -0.88 20.41 14.87
CA SER A 368 -1.05 21.83 14.59
C SER A 368 -1.15 22.07 13.08
N VAL A 369 -2.12 22.86 12.67
CA VAL A 369 -2.14 23.47 11.33
C VAL A 369 -1.38 24.76 11.40
N ILE A 370 -0.27 24.86 10.67
CA ILE A 370 0.56 26.06 10.67
C ILE A 370 0.14 27.02 9.57
N ARG A 371 0.03 28.30 9.89
CA ARG A 371 -0.26 29.38 8.94
C ARG A 371 0.56 30.61 9.25
N PHE A 372 0.82 31.43 8.26
CA PHE A 372 1.36 32.76 8.52
C PHE A 372 0.29 33.63 9.19
N GLY A 373 0.69 34.42 10.15
CA GLY A 373 -0.21 35.36 10.84
C GLY A 373 -0.75 36.40 9.85
N THR A 374 -1.96 36.86 10.07
CA THR A 374 -2.63 37.87 9.22
C THR A 374 -2.78 39.22 9.86
N THR A 375 -2.36 39.37 11.14
CA THR A 375 -2.54 40.62 11.94
C THR A 375 -1.24 41.40 12.00
N GLY A 376 -1.32 42.73 11.92
CA GLY A 376 -0.18 43.59 12.23
C GLY A 376 0.95 43.58 11.19
N GLY A 377 0.64 43.58 9.92
CA GLY A 377 1.66 43.68 8.85
C GLY A 377 2.33 42.36 8.49
N GLN A 378 1.70 41.24 8.83
CA GLN A 378 2.17 39.91 8.44
C GLN A 378 2.17 39.73 6.91
N PRO A 379 3.04 38.85 6.37
CA PRO A 379 3.19 38.74 4.94
C PRO A 379 1.91 38.20 4.28
N THR A 380 1.51 38.87 3.21
CA THR A 380 0.46 38.39 2.30
C THR A 380 1.02 37.86 0.99
N THR A 381 2.33 38.12 0.74
CA THR A 381 3.06 37.73 -0.48
C THR A 381 4.42 37.16 -0.12
N ILE A 382 5.05 36.52 -1.11
CA ILE A 382 6.41 35.98 -1.00
C ILE A 382 7.47 37.07 -0.76
N ASP A 383 7.16 38.32 -1.09
CA ASP A 383 8.14 39.41 -1.07
C ASP A 383 8.23 40.11 0.29
N ASN A 384 7.26 39.91 1.19
CA ASN A 384 7.20 40.59 2.49
C ASN A 384 7.23 39.63 3.69
N TRP A 385 7.63 38.36 3.51
CA TRP A 385 7.89 37.47 4.63
C TRP A 385 9.37 37.51 5.07
N GLY A 386 9.65 37.16 6.32
CA GLY A 386 11.02 37.16 6.84
C GLY A 386 11.15 36.40 8.16
N PRO A 387 12.31 36.45 8.81
CA PRO A 387 12.58 35.72 10.06
C PRO A 387 11.53 35.96 11.14
N ASN A 388 11.10 37.19 11.32
CA ASN A 388 10.14 37.59 12.34
C ASN A 388 8.67 37.36 11.96
N THR A 389 8.41 36.77 10.80
CA THR A 389 7.04 36.46 10.38
C THR A 389 6.40 35.49 11.35
N ILE A 390 5.22 35.85 11.88
CA ILE A 390 4.50 35.04 12.87
C ILE A 390 3.91 33.79 12.19
N VAL A 391 4.13 32.65 12.81
CA VAL A 391 3.53 31.37 12.48
C VAL A 391 2.50 31.01 13.54
N THR A 392 1.24 30.92 13.16
CA THR A 392 0.12 30.47 14.01
C THR A 392 -0.02 28.96 13.95
N ARG A 393 -0.56 28.35 15.00
CA ARG A 393 -0.66 26.89 15.21
C ARG A 393 -2.06 26.50 15.66
N ALA A 394 -2.97 26.28 14.71
CA ALA A 394 -4.34 25.88 15.02
C ALA A 394 -4.42 24.37 15.30
N PRO A 395 -5.12 23.92 16.35
CA PRO A 395 -5.23 22.49 16.65
C PRO A 395 -6.08 21.76 15.61
N LYS A 396 -5.68 20.55 15.28
CA LYS A 396 -6.41 19.60 14.45
C LYS A 396 -6.33 18.22 15.08
N GLY A 397 -7.48 17.55 15.22
CA GLY A 397 -7.53 16.23 15.83
C GLY A 397 -8.40 15.26 15.05
N ARG A 398 -7.95 14.01 14.99
CA ARG A 398 -8.69 12.88 14.43
C ARG A 398 -8.35 11.63 15.23
N ILE A 399 -9.35 10.97 15.76
CA ILE A 399 -9.19 9.72 16.49
C ILE A 399 -10.13 8.66 15.92
N GLY A 400 -9.67 7.44 15.84
CA GLY A 400 -10.50 6.34 15.38
C GLY A 400 -9.84 4.97 15.49
N ALA A 401 -10.69 3.95 15.38
CA ALA A 401 -10.29 2.56 15.32
C ALA A 401 -11.14 1.80 14.30
N SER A 402 -10.58 0.78 13.71
CA SER A 402 -11.26 -0.13 12.77
C SER A 402 -10.91 -1.56 13.10
N ASP A 403 -11.93 -2.43 13.19
CA ASP A 403 -11.80 -3.87 13.29
C ASP A 403 -12.28 -4.49 11.97
N THR A 404 -11.42 -5.26 11.29
CA THR A 404 -11.73 -5.90 10.02
C THR A 404 -11.58 -7.40 10.15
N THR A 405 -12.62 -8.16 9.76
CA THR A 405 -12.59 -9.61 9.67
C THR A 405 -12.80 -10.01 8.22
N GLN A 406 -11.95 -10.86 7.68
CA GLN A 406 -11.97 -11.25 6.27
C GLN A 406 -11.78 -12.75 6.11
N LEU A 407 -12.49 -13.32 5.13
CA LEU A 407 -12.30 -14.68 4.63
C LEU A 407 -12.21 -14.61 3.10
N GLN A 408 -11.18 -15.21 2.55
CA GLN A 408 -10.98 -15.33 1.11
C GLN A 408 -10.61 -16.76 0.77
N SER A 409 -11.20 -17.30 -0.31
CA SER A 409 -10.87 -18.62 -0.82
C SER A 409 -10.77 -18.56 -2.35
N ASP A 410 -9.58 -18.88 -2.87
CA ASP A 410 -9.21 -18.77 -4.27
C ASP A 410 -8.89 -20.18 -4.79
N TYR A 411 -9.65 -20.66 -5.76
CA TYR A 411 -9.38 -21.87 -6.50
C TYR A 411 -8.69 -21.54 -7.82
N SER A 412 -7.66 -22.27 -8.18
CA SER A 412 -6.98 -22.16 -9.47
C SER A 412 -6.64 -23.55 -10.02
N ASN A 413 -6.87 -23.77 -11.30
CA ASN A 413 -6.53 -25.03 -11.96
C ASN A 413 -6.34 -24.82 -13.46
N THR A 414 -5.65 -25.77 -14.10
CA THR A 414 -5.50 -25.84 -15.56
C THR A 414 -6.25 -27.06 -16.08
N TYR A 415 -7.24 -26.83 -16.93
CA TYR A 415 -8.06 -27.86 -17.54
C TYR A 415 -7.81 -27.93 -19.05
N HIS A 416 -8.01 -29.12 -19.61
CA HIS A 416 -8.04 -29.34 -21.07
C HIS A 416 -9.47 -29.71 -21.46
N TRP A 417 -10.16 -28.79 -22.12
CA TRP A 417 -11.54 -28.99 -22.56
C TRP A 417 -11.75 -28.39 -23.95
N GLY A 418 -12.53 -29.10 -24.78
CA GLY A 418 -12.76 -28.70 -26.19
C GLY A 418 -11.49 -28.59 -27.03
N GLY A 419 -10.44 -29.37 -26.71
CA GLY A 419 -9.14 -29.33 -27.38
C GLY A 419 -8.29 -28.11 -27.03
N ARG A 420 -8.62 -27.37 -25.95
CA ARG A 420 -7.94 -26.15 -25.52
C ARG A 420 -7.54 -26.21 -24.05
N GLU A 421 -6.48 -25.50 -23.71
CA GLU A 421 -6.07 -25.28 -22.33
C GLU A 421 -6.87 -24.12 -21.75
N HIS A 422 -7.42 -24.33 -20.55
CA HIS A 422 -8.16 -23.38 -19.74
C HIS A 422 -7.45 -23.19 -18.39
N LYS A 423 -7.01 -21.99 -18.08
CA LYS A 423 -6.48 -21.65 -16.75
C LYS A 423 -7.57 -20.93 -15.97
N LEU A 424 -8.32 -21.69 -15.18
CA LEU A 424 -9.46 -21.21 -14.41
C LEU A 424 -9.01 -20.65 -13.06
N ILE A 425 -9.55 -19.51 -12.69
CA ILE A 425 -9.49 -18.93 -11.36
C ILE A 425 -10.92 -18.64 -10.92
N ALA A 426 -11.32 -19.12 -9.75
CA ALA A 426 -12.63 -18.85 -9.18
C ALA A 426 -12.48 -18.63 -7.66
N GLY A 427 -13.33 -17.81 -7.07
CA GLY A 427 -13.20 -17.62 -5.64
C GLY A 427 -14.36 -16.85 -5.02
N ILE A 428 -14.27 -16.81 -3.70
CA ILE A 428 -15.16 -16.08 -2.82
C ILE A 428 -14.33 -15.20 -1.89
N ASP A 429 -14.74 -13.97 -1.68
CA ASP A 429 -14.25 -13.16 -0.58
C ASP A 429 -15.38 -12.53 0.22
N MET A 430 -15.17 -12.48 1.52
CA MET A 430 -16.09 -11.86 2.46
C MET A 430 -15.31 -10.99 3.41
N TYR A 431 -15.84 -9.80 3.71
CA TYR A 431 -15.31 -9.02 4.81
C TYR A 431 -16.42 -8.36 5.63
N TYR A 432 -16.07 -8.10 6.87
CA TYR A 432 -16.87 -7.37 7.83
C TYR A 432 -15.99 -6.31 8.50
N ASP A 433 -16.33 -5.04 8.32
CA ASP A 433 -15.63 -3.90 8.88
C ASP A 433 -16.49 -3.22 9.93
N LYS A 434 -15.89 -2.96 11.11
CA LYS A 434 -16.43 -2.06 12.13
C LYS A 434 -15.45 -0.94 12.34
N ALA A 435 -15.91 0.31 12.23
CA ALA A 435 -15.07 1.45 12.50
C ALA A 435 -15.77 2.47 13.37
N LYS A 436 -15.00 3.13 14.22
CA LYS A 436 -15.43 4.29 15.00
C LYS A 436 -14.45 5.42 14.79
N ARG A 437 -14.93 6.65 14.66
CA ARG A 437 -14.07 7.81 14.52
C ARG A 437 -14.69 9.11 14.97
N ASN A 438 -13.82 10.06 15.33
CA ASN A 438 -14.13 11.46 15.51
C ASN A 438 -13.16 12.30 14.68
N ASN A 439 -13.68 13.14 13.77
CA ASN A 439 -12.87 13.93 12.83
C ASN A 439 -12.47 15.30 13.34
N ASN A 440 -13.21 15.85 14.28
CA ASN A 440 -13.02 17.22 14.78
C ASN A 440 -12.61 17.24 16.25
N PHE A 441 -11.92 16.20 16.67
CA PHE A 441 -11.46 16.04 18.05
C PHE A 441 -10.17 16.83 18.29
N ALA A 442 -10.25 18.16 18.22
CA ALA A 442 -9.09 19.05 18.23
C ALA A 442 -8.84 19.75 19.58
N GLY A 443 -9.86 19.86 20.42
CA GLY A 443 -9.81 20.66 21.66
C GLY A 443 -9.83 22.18 21.39
N PRO A 444 -9.64 22.99 22.45
CA PRO A 444 -9.63 24.43 22.34
C PRO A 444 -8.52 24.98 21.44
N ALA A 445 -8.74 26.16 20.86
CA ALA A 445 -7.72 26.84 20.06
C ALA A 445 -6.51 27.23 20.94
N SER A 446 -5.32 27.14 20.35
CA SER A 446 -4.10 27.64 20.99
C SER A 446 -3.82 29.06 20.51
N THR A 447 -3.44 29.93 21.46
CA THR A 447 -2.97 31.29 21.18
C THR A 447 -1.46 31.38 21.04
N LEU A 448 -0.74 30.27 21.29
CA LEU A 448 0.72 30.25 21.20
C LEU A 448 1.16 30.29 19.74
N THR A 449 1.97 31.25 19.40
CA THR A 449 2.57 31.45 18.09
C THR A 449 4.09 31.20 18.16
N THR A 450 4.72 31.10 17.00
CA THR A 450 6.19 31.13 16.87
C THR A 450 6.56 32.03 15.68
N THR A 451 7.84 32.11 15.32
CA THR A 451 8.31 32.86 14.16
C THR A 451 9.05 31.93 13.19
N VAL A 452 9.23 32.39 11.96
CA VAL A 452 9.87 31.61 10.89
C VAL A 452 11.30 31.21 11.27
N ASP A 453 12.03 32.04 11.98
CA ASP A 453 13.41 31.78 12.41
C ASP A 453 13.51 30.88 13.67
N HIS A 454 12.39 30.57 14.30
CA HIS A 454 12.32 29.68 15.48
C HIS A 454 11.58 28.35 15.22
N PRO A 455 12.00 27.55 14.24
CA PRO A 455 11.52 26.17 14.11
C PRO A 455 12.04 25.33 15.27
N ASN A 456 11.34 24.25 15.63
CA ASN A 456 11.74 23.33 16.69
C ASN A 456 12.01 24.01 18.05
N ASN A 457 11.25 25.03 18.39
CA ASN A 457 11.45 25.85 19.58
C ASN A 457 11.15 25.13 20.91
N GLY A 458 10.67 23.89 20.87
CA GLY A 458 10.39 23.09 22.06
C GLY A 458 9.07 23.37 22.75
N ASP A 459 8.26 24.29 22.24
CA ASP A 459 6.96 24.63 22.81
C ASP A 459 6.10 23.38 23.00
N TRP A 460 5.32 23.39 24.08
CA TRP A 460 4.44 22.32 24.47
C TRP A 460 3.07 22.86 24.88
N ARG A 461 2.02 22.09 24.60
CA ARG A 461 0.65 22.36 25.09
C ARG A 461 0.06 21.12 25.74
N PRO A 462 -0.77 21.25 26.81
CA PRO A 462 -1.48 20.11 27.36
C PRO A 462 -2.53 19.58 26.40
N ASP A 463 -2.81 18.27 26.45
CA ASP A 463 -3.95 17.69 25.75
C ASP A 463 -5.23 18.01 26.52
N THR A 464 -6.03 18.89 25.94
CA THR A 464 -7.28 19.40 26.53
C THR A 464 -8.52 18.96 25.76
N ARG A 465 -8.40 17.88 24.96
CA ARG A 465 -9.49 17.45 24.08
C ARG A 465 -10.71 16.88 24.80
N GLY A 466 -10.55 16.32 25.99
CA GLY A 466 -11.62 15.62 26.70
C GLY A 466 -11.94 14.26 26.09
N GLU A 467 -13.14 13.75 26.33
CA GLU A 467 -13.57 12.46 25.82
C GLU A 467 -14.08 12.56 24.38
N PRO A 468 -13.67 11.64 23.49
CA PRO A 468 -14.11 11.69 22.09
C PRO A 468 -15.53 11.15 21.90
N THR A 469 -16.31 11.85 21.08
CA THR A 469 -17.61 11.37 20.61
C THR A 469 -17.47 10.71 19.27
N TYR A 470 -17.85 9.43 19.14
CA TYR A 470 -17.60 8.64 17.96
C TYR A 470 -18.83 8.51 17.05
N ASN A 471 -18.59 8.68 15.76
CA ASN A 471 -19.45 8.12 14.71
C ASN A 471 -19.05 6.66 14.46
N HIS A 472 -20.03 5.82 14.10
CA HIS A 472 -19.84 4.40 13.87
C HIS A 472 -20.13 4.05 12.40
N PHE A 473 -19.31 3.18 11.85
CA PHE A 473 -19.48 2.61 10.53
C PHE A 473 -19.41 1.08 10.62
N ASN A 474 -20.37 0.41 9.96
CA ASN A 474 -20.35 -1.05 9.83
C ASN A 474 -20.57 -1.38 8.35
N ALA A 475 -19.77 -2.29 7.81
CA ALA A 475 -19.93 -2.77 6.46
C ALA A 475 -19.69 -4.26 6.33
N ARG A 476 -20.38 -4.89 5.39
CA ARG A 476 -20.15 -6.27 4.98
C ARG A 476 -20.20 -6.39 3.48
N ASN A 477 -19.36 -7.22 2.93
CA ASN A 477 -19.32 -7.55 1.52
C ASN A 477 -19.25 -9.05 1.31
N LEU A 478 -19.93 -9.52 0.29
CA LEU A 478 -19.77 -10.85 -0.29
C LEU A 478 -19.40 -10.67 -1.75
N GLY A 479 -18.25 -11.18 -2.14
CA GLY A 479 -17.75 -11.19 -3.51
C GLY A 479 -17.65 -12.61 -4.06
N LEU A 480 -18.15 -12.85 -5.27
CA LEU A 480 -18.00 -14.07 -6.02
C LEU A 480 -17.37 -13.76 -7.36
N TYR A 481 -16.36 -14.50 -7.78
CA TYR A 481 -15.68 -14.21 -9.04
C TYR A 481 -15.20 -15.49 -9.74
N VAL A 482 -15.11 -15.38 -11.06
CA VAL A 482 -14.56 -16.39 -11.92
C VAL A 482 -13.80 -15.71 -13.06
N GLN A 483 -12.66 -16.25 -13.43
CA GLN A 483 -11.88 -15.85 -14.60
C GLN A 483 -11.34 -17.09 -15.28
N ASP A 484 -11.43 -17.12 -16.59
CA ASP A 484 -10.80 -18.14 -17.42
C ASP A 484 -9.83 -17.51 -18.42
N MET A 485 -8.67 -18.10 -18.56
CA MET A 485 -7.73 -17.80 -19.62
C MET A 485 -7.63 -19.00 -20.55
N VAL A 486 -8.25 -18.87 -21.72
CA VAL A 486 -8.35 -19.92 -22.74
C VAL A 486 -7.25 -19.77 -23.78
N SER A 487 -6.44 -20.79 -23.98
CA SER A 487 -5.49 -20.86 -25.09
C SER A 487 -6.24 -21.15 -26.38
N MET A 488 -6.55 -20.09 -27.14
CA MET A 488 -7.30 -20.21 -28.44
C MET A 488 -6.46 -20.86 -29.51
N THR A 489 -5.17 -20.57 -29.53
CA THR A 489 -4.08 -21.18 -30.32
C THR A 489 -2.83 -21.21 -29.45
N ASP A 490 -1.73 -21.78 -29.97
CA ASP A 490 -0.43 -21.79 -29.27
C ASP A 490 0.09 -20.39 -28.93
N THR A 491 -0.34 -19.36 -29.67
CA THR A 491 0.13 -17.98 -29.51
C THR A 491 -0.94 -17.00 -29.06
N LEU A 492 -2.23 -17.38 -29.12
CA LEU A 492 -3.34 -16.48 -28.81
C LEU A 492 -4.14 -17.00 -27.61
N LYS A 493 -4.28 -16.17 -26.57
CA LYS A 493 -5.06 -16.48 -25.37
C LYS A 493 -6.14 -15.44 -25.15
N LEU A 494 -7.33 -15.89 -24.77
CA LEU A 494 -8.45 -15.04 -24.34
C LEU A 494 -8.58 -15.11 -22.82
N VAL A 495 -8.59 -13.96 -22.15
CA VAL A 495 -8.90 -13.84 -20.72
C VAL A 495 -10.28 -13.23 -20.58
N ALA A 496 -11.18 -13.90 -19.87
CA ALA A 496 -12.51 -13.40 -19.56
C ALA A 496 -12.81 -13.61 -18.08
N GLY A 497 -13.28 -12.60 -17.40
CA GLY A 497 -13.59 -12.66 -15.99
C GLY A 497 -14.83 -11.85 -15.62
N LEU A 498 -15.55 -12.32 -14.62
CA LEU A 498 -16.73 -11.67 -14.07
C LEU A 498 -16.73 -11.80 -12.56
N ARG A 499 -17.06 -10.70 -11.89
CA ARG A 499 -17.25 -10.66 -10.44
C ARG A 499 -18.58 -10.02 -10.09
N PHE A 500 -19.21 -10.57 -9.07
CA PHE A 500 -20.38 -10.04 -8.39
C PHE A 500 -19.99 -9.66 -6.95
N ASP A 501 -20.34 -8.46 -6.52
CA ASP A 501 -20.21 -8.00 -5.14
C ASP A 501 -21.57 -7.58 -4.59
N HIS A 502 -21.94 -8.08 -3.42
CA HIS A 502 -23.05 -7.57 -2.64
C HIS A 502 -22.55 -6.87 -1.38
N PHE A 503 -22.69 -5.55 -1.38
CA PHE A 503 -22.21 -4.67 -0.33
C PHE A 503 -23.36 -4.10 0.48
N LYS A 504 -23.28 -4.14 1.82
CA LYS A 504 -24.21 -3.48 2.72
C LYS A 504 -23.43 -2.73 3.80
N ALA A 505 -23.81 -1.47 4.04
CA ALA A 505 -23.19 -0.65 5.07
C ALA A 505 -24.21 0.16 5.85
N SER A 506 -23.89 0.48 7.11
CA SER A 506 -24.57 1.46 7.94
C SER A 506 -23.57 2.47 8.49
N TYR A 507 -24.04 3.69 8.68
CA TYR A 507 -23.28 4.77 9.28
C TYR A 507 -24.17 5.49 10.30
N ASP A 508 -23.69 5.55 11.55
CA ASP A 508 -24.39 6.14 12.67
C ASP A 508 -23.59 7.33 13.18
N THR A 509 -24.18 8.52 13.16
CA THR A 509 -23.55 9.71 13.71
C THR A 509 -23.96 9.91 15.17
N ALA A 510 -23.02 10.41 15.96
CA ALA A 510 -23.29 10.73 17.34
C ALA A 510 -24.16 11.97 17.49
N THR A 511 -24.98 12.02 18.54
CA THR A 511 -25.55 13.28 19.04
C THR A 511 -24.42 14.15 19.61
N THR A 512 -24.38 15.40 19.21
CA THR A 512 -23.37 16.36 19.67
C THR A 512 -24.04 17.54 20.36
N THR A 513 -23.40 18.04 21.43
CA THR A 513 -23.83 19.26 22.13
C THR A 513 -22.75 20.31 21.95
N ALA A 514 -23.12 21.43 21.33
CA ALA A 514 -22.22 22.58 21.19
C ALA A 514 -22.00 23.31 22.53
N ALA A 515 -20.93 24.10 22.65
CA ALA A 515 -20.61 24.86 23.88
C ALA A 515 -21.72 25.79 24.32
N ASN A 516 -22.59 26.25 23.41
CA ASN A 516 -23.76 27.07 23.71
C ASN A 516 -25.01 26.25 24.12
N GLY A 517 -24.87 24.92 24.33
CA GLY A 517 -25.97 24.03 24.71
C GLY A 517 -26.82 23.53 23.52
N THR A 518 -26.54 23.94 22.32
CA THR A 518 -27.29 23.47 21.15
C THR A 518 -27.02 21.98 20.90
N ILE A 519 -28.09 21.18 20.90
CA ILE A 519 -28.04 19.74 20.66
C ILE A 519 -28.28 19.48 19.17
N THR A 520 -27.36 18.80 18.52
CA THR A 520 -27.52 18.25 17.17
C THR A 520 -27.73 16.73 17.28
N PRO A 521 -28.97 16.23 17.03
CA PRO A 521 -29.25 14.81 17.12
C PRO A 521 -28.41 14.01 16.13
N GLY A 522 -27.98 12.82 16.56
CA GLY A 522 -27.38 11.81 15.69
C GLY A 522 -28.43 11.22 14.73
N TYR A 523 -27.96 10.63 13.65
CA TYR A 523 -28.80 9.98 12.66
C TYR A 523 -28.09 8.78 12.04
N SER A 524 -28.89 7.85 11.49
CA SER A 524 -28.39 6.63 10.87
C SER A 524 -28.67 6.63 9.37
N PHE A 525 -27.70 6.12 8.60
CA PHE A 525 -27.84 5.83 7.17
C PHE A 525 -27.55 4.37 6.89
N GLY A 526 -28.27 3.81 5.94
CA GLY A 526 -27.97 2.48 5.41
C GLY A 526 -27.86 2.51 3.90
N LYS A 527 -27.00 1.65 3.36
CA LYS A 527 -26.83 1.45 1.92
C LYS A 527 -26.64 -0.01 1.60
N SER A 528 -27.27 -0.48 0.52
CA SER A 528 -27.07 -1.82 -0.03
C SER A 528 -26.92 -1.71 -1.54
N GLU A 529 -25.89 -2.37 -2.09
CA GLU A 529 -25.58 -2.34 -3.50
C GLU A 529 -25.14 -3.70 -4.02
N SER A 530 -25.51 -4.00 -5.26
CA SER A 530 -25.09 -5.19 -6.00
C SER A 530 -24.38 -4.73 -7.26
N LEU A 531 -23.11 -5.14 -7.41
CA LEU A 531 -22.19 -4.62 -8.43
C LEU A 531 -21.63 -5.77 -9.26
N TRP A 532 -21.51 -5.55 -10.57
CA TRP A 532 -20.91 -6.49 -11.51
C TRP A 532 -19.66 -5.87 -12.15
N SER A 533 -18.55 -6.58 -12.10
CA SER A 533 -17.25 -6.12 -12.61
C SER A 533 -16.72 -7.08 -13.68
N PRO A 534 -17.08 -6.88 -14.97
CA PRO A 534 -16.51 -7.64 -16.07
C PRO A 534 -15.09 -7.19 -16.41
N ARG A 535 -14.28 -8.14 -16.88
CA ARG A 535 -12.96 -7.96 -17.48
C ARG A 535 -12.81 -8.88 -18.68
N VAL A 536 -12.19 -8.35 -19.75
CA VAL A 536 -11.80 -9.13 -20.91
C VAL A 536 -10.42 -8.70 -21.37
N GLY A 537 -9.62 -9.66 -21.84
CA GLY A 537 -8.29 -9.39 -22.40
C GLY A 537 -7.96 -10.40 -23.48
N LEU A 538 -7.19 -9.98 -24.48
CA LEU A 538 -6.61 -10.82 -25.50
C LEU A 538 -5.10 -10.71 -25.40
N LEU A 539 -4.42 -11.85 -25.34
CA LEU A 539 -2.96 -11.96 -25.26
C LEU A 539 -2.46 -12.64 -26.55
N PHE A 540 -1.52 -12.00 -27.22
CA PHE A 540 -0.78 -12.59 -28.32
C PHE A 540 0.68 -12.82 -27.90
N GLN A 541 1.10 -14.07 -27.81
CA GLN A 541 2.39 -14.53 -27.31
C GLN A 541 3.11 -15.34 -28.38
N PRO A 542 3.75 -14.69 -29.36
CA PRO A 542 4.43 -15.40 -30.48
C PRO A 542 5.67 -16.16 -30.00
N SER A 543 6.19 -15.89 -28.84
CA SER A 543 7.31 -16.59 -28.22
C SER A 543 7.23 -16.55 -26.69
N GLU A 544 8.07 -17.32 -26.00
CA GLU A 544 8.19 -17.30 -24.54
C GLU A 544 8.71 -15.97 -23.96
N THR A 545 9.27 -15.11 -24.80
CA THR A 545 9.87 -13.85 -24.38
C THR A 545 9.05 -12.62 -24.75
N GLN A 546 7.93 -12.80 -25.45
CA GLN A 546 7.11 -11.71 -25.96
C GLN A 546 5.63 -11.94 -25.63
N SER A 547 4.97 -10.89 -25.15
CA SER A 547 3.54 -10.89 -24.89
C SER A 547 2.96 -9.53 -25.25
N TYR A 548 1.98 -9.52 -26.13
CA TYR A 548 1.21 -8.33 -26.51
C TYR A 548 -0.22 -8.51 -26.03
N TYR A 549 -0.88 -7.44 -25.61
CA TYR A 549 -2.23 -7.55 -25.11
C TYR A 549 -3.11 -6.36 -25.45
N VAL A 550 -4.41 -6.64 -25.48
CA VAL A 550 -5.47 -5.64 -25.42
C VAL A 550 -6.39 -6.03 -24.29
N SER A 551 -6.81 -5.09 -23.47
CA SER A 551 -7.71 -5.39 -22.37
C SER A 551 -8.73 -4.28 -22.11
N PHE A 552 -9.88 -4.70 -21.57
CA PHE A 552 -10.93 -3.85 -21.09
C PHE A 552 -11.40 -4.35 -19.71
N GLY A 553 -11.60 -3.44 -18.77
CA GLY A 553 -12.13 -3.76 -17.45
C GLY A 553 -12.93 -2.61 -16.87
N THR A 554 -13.83 -2.95 -15.95
CA THR A 554 -14.60 -1.98 -15.18
C THR A 554 -14.31 -2.13 -13.69
N SER A 555 -14.50 -1.06 -12.94
CA SER A 555 -14.46 -1.07 -11.49
C SER A 555 -15.56 -0.19 -10.90
N TYR A 556 -15.95 -0.50 -9.68
CA TYR A 556 -16.97 0.24 -8.94
C TYR A 556 -16.47 0.49 -7.51
N ASN A 557 -16.76 1.69 -7.00
CA ASN A 557 -16.59 2.01 -5.60
C ASN A 557 -17.91 2.55 -5.03
N THR A 558 -18.37 1.97 -3.92
CA THR A 558 -19.58 2.41 -3.25
C THR A 558 -19.31 3.66 -2.41
N SER A 559 -20.34 4.46 -2.11
CA SER A 559 -20.28 5.41 -1.01
C SER A 559 -20.32 4.66 0.32
N GLY A 560 -19.57 5.12 1.31
CA GLY A 560 -19.55 4.50 2.62
C GLY A 560 -18.30 3.69 2.84
N ASP A 561 -17.18 4.37 2.88
CA ASP A 561 -15.95 3.87 3.46
C ASP A 561 -15.78 4.42 4.86
N ALA A 562 -15.14 3.65 5.74
CA ALA A 562 -15.07 3.88 7.17
C ALA A 562 -14.54 5.26 7.58
N TYR A 563 -13.77 5.90 6.73
CA TYR A 563 -13.03 7.12 7.09
C TYR A 563 -13.27 8.33 6.20
N GLN A 564 -14.07 8.18 5.15
CA GLN A 564 -14.21 9.22 4.13
C GLN A 564 -15.47 10.02 4.26
N PHE A 565 -16.39 9.54 5.08
CA PHE A 565 -17.73 10.07 5.04
C PHE A 565 -18.14 10.65 6.39
N THR A 566 -18.24 11.96 6.43
CA THR A 566 -18.94 12.72 7.47
C THR A 566 -20.12 13.41 6.84
N PRO A 567 -21.33 12.82 6.86
CA PRO A 567 -22.50 13.57 6.47
C PRO A 567 -22.74 14.66 7.52
N ASN A 568 -22.74 15.90 7.07
CA ASN A 568 -23.06 17.03 7.96
C ASN A 568 -24.58 17.30 8.05
N SER A 569 -25.39 16.56 7.30
CA SER A 569 -26.84 16.73 7.26
C SER A 569 -27.50 15.43 6.78
N PRO A 570 -28.70 15.10 7.34
CA PRO A 570 -29.52 13.99 6.86
C PRO A 570 -29.86 14.08 5.37
N ASN A 571 -29.85 15.28 4.80
CA ASN A 571 -30.17 15.55 3.39
C ASN A 571 -28.96 15.41 2.45
N GLN A 572 -27.75 15.34 2.98
CA GLN A 572 -26.52 15.04 2.20
C GLN A 572 -26.38 13.53 1.99
N VAL A 573 -27.31 12.99 1.31
CA VAL A 573 -27.62 11.58 1.32
C VAL A 573 -26.61 10.79 0.52
N LEU A 574 -25.77 10.05 1.22
CA LEU A 574 -25.10 8.86 0.74
C LEU A 574 -26.05 7.91 0.01
N ALA A 575 -27.28 7.80 0.48
CA ALA A 575 -28.25 6.87 -0.02
C ALA A 575 -28.56 7.05 -1.52
N ASN A 576 -28.51 8.28 -2.03
CA ASN A 576 -28.90 8.60 -3.41
C ASN A 576 -27.73 8.85 -4.37
N THR A 577 -26.47 8.76 -3.89
CA THR A 577 -25.32 8.92 -4.78
C THR A 577 -24.99 7.60 -5.46
N PRO A 578 -25.00 7.54 -6.79
CA PRO A 578 -24.65 6.33 -7.50
C PRO A 578 -23.17 5.95 -7.22
N PRO A 579 -22.82 4.67 -7.32
CA PRO A 579 -21.43 4.23 -7.17
C PRO A 579 -20.51 4.99 -8.13
N GLU A 580 -19.29 5.26 -7.66
CA GLU A 580 -18.22 5.60 -8.58
C GLU A 580 -18.01 4.42 -9.52
N LYS A 581 -17.82 4.71 -10.80
CA LYS A 581 -17.54 3.72 -11.82
C LYS A 581 -16.32 4.11 -12.61
N SER A 582 -15.43 3.15 -12.88
CA SER A 582 -14.36 3.36 -13.84
C SER A 582 -14.40 2.35 -14.99
N ARG A 583 -13.85 2.76 -16.12
CA ARG A 583 -13.57 1.93 -17.29
C ARG A 583 -12.11 2.13 -17.65
N ASN A 584 -11.44 1.03 -17.92
CA ASN A 584 -10.06 1.06 -18.39
C ASN A 584 -9.95 0.28 -19.67
N PHE A 585 -9.36 0.90 -20.68
CA PHE A 585 -8.94 0.26 -21.92
C PHE A 585 -7.42 0.38 -22.01
N GLU A 586 -6.74 -0.74 -22.33
CA GLU A 586 -5.29 -0.77 -22.38
C GLU A 586 -4.78 -1.67 -23.50
N ILE A 587 -3.77 -1.21 -24.22
CA ILE A 587 -3.00 -1.98 -25.20
C ILE A 587 -1.54 -1.93 -24.76
N GLY A 588 -0.87 -3.06 -24.68
CA GLY A 588 0.51 -3.10 -24.23
C GLY A 588 1.31 -4.28 -24.75
N GLY A 589 2.58 -4.25 -24.38
CA GLY A 589 3.53 -5.33 -24.65
C GLY A 589 4.49 -5.52 -23.49
N LYS A 590 4.95 -6.75 -23.32
CA LYS A 590 5.95 -7.17 -22.34
C LYS A 590 6.98 -8.05 -23.04
N TRP A 591 8.24 -7.76 -22.77
CA TRP A 591 9.36 -8.44 -23.44
C TRP A 591 10.42 -8.82 -22.41
N ASP A 592 10.87 -10.05 -22.49
CA ASP A 592 12.08 -10.51 -21.82
C ASP A 592 13.24 -10.48 -22.80
N VAL A 593 14.23 -9.63 -22.52
CA VAL A 593 15.38 -9.39 -23.37
C VAL A 593 16.68 -9.79 -22.68
N LEU A 594 17.81 -9.73 -23.41
CA LEU A 594 19.12 -10.08 -22.89
C LEU A 594 19.14 -11.47 -22.24
N GLU A 595 18.66 -12.49 -22.94
CA GLU A 595 18.57 -13.88 -22.45
C GLU A 595 17.71 -13.98 -21.18
N LYS A 596 16.57 -13.31 -21.17
CA LYS A 596 15.64 -13.22 -20.02
C LYS A 596 16.24 -12.60 -18.76
N ARG A 597 17.35 -11.84 -18.86
CA ARG A 597 17.95 -11.12 -17.73
C ARG A 597 17.25 -9.79 -17.42
N MET A 598 16.53 -9.24 -18.38
CA MET A 598 15.83 -7.96 -18.26
C MET A 598 14.42 -8.05 -18.83
N SER A 599 13.45 -7.50 -18.11
CA SER A 599 12.06 -7.36 -18.57
C SER A 599 11.80 -5.90 -18.95
N LEU A 600 11.15 -5.72 -20.10
CA LEU A 600 10.63 -4.44 -20.58
C LEU A 600 9.11 -4.50 -20.64
N GLY A 601 8.46 -3.38 -20.43
CA GLY A 601 7.01 -3.23 -20.62
C GLY A 601 6.66 -1.87 -21.17
N ALA A 602 5.65 -1.83 -22.04
CA ALA A 602 5.05 -0.60 -22.54
C ALA A 602 3.54 -0.79 -22.65
N ALA A 603 2.78 0.25 -22.31
CA ALA A 603 1.33 0.25 -22.42
C ALA A 603 0.80 1.63 -22.81
N VAL A 604 -0.25 1.64 -23.61
CA VAL A 604 -1.10 2.80 -23.89
C VAL A 604 -2.42 2.58 -23.18
N PHE A 605 -2.88 3.53 -22.41
CA PHE A 605 -4.10 3.39 -21.63
C PHE A 605 -5.07 4.56 -21.84
N TYR A 606 -6.35 4.25 -21.65
CA TYR A 606 -7.44 5.20 -21.49
C TYR A 606 -8.26 4.77 -20.26
N SER A 607 -8.22 5.59 -19.22
CA SER A 607 -8.96 5.38 -17.97
C SER A 607 -9.99 6.48 -17.80
N GLU A 608 -11.25 6.11 -17.58
CA GLU A 608 -12.37 7.03 -17.41
C GLU A 608 -13.08 6.75 -16.10
N LYS A 609 -13.42 7.79 -15.34
CA LYS A 609 -14.12 7.69 -14.05
C LYS A 609 -15.39 8.54 -14.08
N TYR A 610 -16.46 7.97 -13.52
CA TYR A 610 -17.77 8.59 -13.37
C TYR A 610 -18.12 8.75 -11.90
N ASN A 611 -18.90 9.79 -11.58
CA ASN A 611 -19.41 10.07 -10.25
C ASN A 611 -18.30 10.12 -9.20
N GLU A 612 -17.15 10.71 -9.56
CA GLU A 612 -16.01 10.81 -8.65
C GLU A 612 -16.36 11.66 -7.44
N ARG A 613 -16.12 11.09 -6.25
CA ARG A 613 -16.41 11.76 -4.99
C ARG A 613 -15.22 12.53 -4.48
N ASN A 614 -15.53 13.60 -3.78
CA ASN A 614 -14.55 14.26 -2.95
C ASN A 614 -14.31 13.41 -1.70
N GLN A 615 -13.10 12.91 -1.57
CA GLN A 615 -12.69 12.06 -0.46
C GLN A 615 -11.93 12.82 0.61
N ASP A 616 -11.75 14.12 0.45
CA ASP A 616 -11.16 14.98 1.46
C ASP A 616 -12.12 15.16 2.65
N PRO A 617 -11.78 14.66 3.86
CA PRO A 617 -12.66 14.71 5.02
C PRO A 617 -13.04 16.14 5.43
N ASP A 618 -12.18 17.11 5.12
CA ASP A 618 -12.39 18.51 5.53
C ASP A 618 -13.33 19.27 4.60
N SER A 619 -13.54 18.79 3.37
CA SER A 619 -14.34 19.48 2.36
C SER A 619 -15.41 18.62 1.68
N ALA A 620 -15.47 17.31 1.96
CA ALA A 620 -16.46 16.41 1.37
C ALA A 620 -17.90 16.83 1.65
N ALA A 621 -18.13 17.48 2.78
CA ALA A 621 -19.45 17.98 3.15
C ALA A 621 -19.95 19.13 2.27
N THR A 622 -19.05 19.98 1.78
CA THR A 622 -19.39 21.16 0.97
C THR A 622 -19.30 20.90 -0.54
N GLN A 623 -18.45 19.96 -0.94
CA GLN A 623 -18.25 19.57 -2.34
C GLN A 623 -18.23 18.05 -2.44
N TYR A 624 -19.40 17.46 -2.60
CA TYR A 624 -19.55 16.00 -2.56
C TYR A 624 -18.99 15.31 -3.82
N LEU A 625 -19.27 15.82 -5.01
CA LEU A 625 -18.73 15.33 -6.27
C LEU A 625 -17.60 16.22 -6.76
N LEU A 626 -16.41 15.68 -6.97
CA LEU A 626 -15.30 16.36 -7.63
C LEU A 626 -15.53 16.46 -9.13
N SER A 627 -16.03 15.39 -9.73
CA SER A 627 -16.37 15.37 -11.14
C SER A 627 -17.53 14.42 -11.43
N GLY A 628 -18.44 14.82 -12.33
CA GLY A 628 -19.45 13.91 -12.87
C GLY A 628 -18.81 12.87 -13.80
N LYS A 629 -17.75 13.27 -14.53
CA LYS A 629 -16.99 12.42 -15.45
C LYS A 629 -15.62 13.02 -15.71
N ARG A 630 -14.56 12.22 -15.67
CA ARG A 630 -13.23 12.61 -16.14
C ARG A 630 -12.47 11.44 -16.74
N TYR A 631 -11.44 11.72 -17.50
CA TYR A 631 -10.54 10.70 -18.03
C TYR A 631 -9.08 11.11 -17.94
N ALA A 632 -8.21 10.09 -18.02
CA ALA A 632 -6.79 10.21 -18.21
C ALA A 632 -6.36 9.20 -19.27
N ALA A 633 -5.56 9.64 -20.24
CA ALA A 633 -5.02 8.78 -21.30
C ALA A 633 -3.53 9.06 -21.47
N GLY A 634 -2.75 8.00 -21.66
CA GLY A 634 -1.31 8.13 -21.72
C GLY A 634 -0.58 6.84 -22.02
N MET A 635 0.72 6.89 -21.79
CA MET A 635 1.65 5.78 -22.00
C MET A 635 2.44 5.50 -20.73
N GLU A 636 2.76 4.24 -20.53
CA GLU A 636 3.60 3.78 -19.43
C GLU A 636 4.71 2.89 -19.96
N PHE A 637 5.87 3.02 -19.36
CA PHE A 637 7.07 2.27 -19.70
C PHE A 637 7.71 1.76 -18.42
N ASN A 638 8.23 0.54 -18.44
CA ASN A 638 9.04 -0.01 -17.37
C ASN A 638 10.17 -0.87 -17.91
N ALA A 639 11.24 -0.94 -17.14
CA ALA A 639 12.38 -1.81 -17.39
C ALA A 639 12.96 -2.25 -16.05
N ALA A 640 13.23 -3.54 -15.88
CA ALA A 640 13.82 -4.07 -14.66
C ALA A 640 14.72 -5.28 -14.96
N GLY A 641 15.93 -5.31 -14.41
CA GLY A 641 16.83 -6.44 -14.55
C GLY A 641 18.28 -6.05 -14.74
N ARG A 642 19.03 -6.96 -15.35
CA ARG A 642 20.49 -6.85 -15.58
C ARG A 642 20.80 -6.61 -17.06
N ILE A 643 21.52 -5.51 -17.32
CA ILE A 643 22.09 -5.26 -18.65
C ILE A 643 23.32 -6.13 -18.85
N THR A 644 24.20 -6.17 -17.83
CA THR A 644 25.32 -7.10 -17.72
C THR A 644 25.31 -7.76 -16.34
N PRO A 645 26.12 -8.78 -16.06
CA PRO A 645 26.24 -9.34 -14.70
C PRO A 645 26.60 -8.32 -13.61
N ALA A 646 27.27 -7.24 -13.98
CA ALA A 646 27.67 -6.16 -13.08
C ALA A 646 26.72 -4.95 -13.06
N TRP A 647 25.82 -4.82 -14.02
CA TRP A 647 25.01 -3.63 -14.24
C TRP A 647 23.51 -3.95 -14.19
N GLU A 648 22.82 -3.39 -13.18
CA GLU A 648 21.38 -3.54 -12.98
C GLU A 648 20.65 -2.22 -13.17
N VAL A 649 19.42 -2.29 -13.67
CA VAL A 649 18.54 -1.12 -13.89
C VAL A 649 17.12 -1.44 -13.45
N PHE A 650 16.50 -0.46 -12.81
CA PHE A 650 15.06 -0.37 -12.61
C PHE A 650 14.59 1.00 -13.09
N TRP A 651 13.65 1.04 -14.02
CA TRP A 651 13.11 2.28 -14.58
C TRP A 651 11.61 2.15 -14.78
N ASN A 652 10.90 3.20 -14.43
CA ASN A 652 9.49 3.35 -14.77
C ASN A 652 9.17 4.79 -15.14
N HIS A 653 8.29 4.98 -16.11
CA HIS A 653 7.84 6.26 -16.61
C HIS A 653 6.37 6.21 -16.97
N THR A 654 5.61 7.24 -16.58
CA THR A 654 4.24 7.48 -17.01
C THR A 654 4.14 8.84 -17.68
N TRP A 655 3.60 8.86 -18.89
CA TRP A 655 3.28 10.06 -19.66
C TRP A 655 1.78 10.15 -19.87
N ILE A 656 1.14 11.18 -19.32
CA ILE A 656 -0.30 11.45 -19.43
C ILE A 656 -0.50 12.76 -20.19
N PRO A 657 -0.41 12.76 -21.54
CA PRO A 657 -0.65 13.97 -22.35
C PRO A 657 -2.08 14.49 -22.22
N LEU A 658 -3.04 13.56 -22.15
CA LEU A 658 -4.47 13.87 -22.18
C LEU A 658 -5.11 13.51 -20.84
N ALA A 659 -5.63 14.52 -20.16
CA ALA A 659 -6.50 14.35 -19.01
C ALA A 659 -7.47 15.52 -18.94
N LYS A 660 -8.77 15.23 -18.73
CA LYS A 660 -9.82 16.26 -18.78
C LYS A 660 -11.00 15.89 -17.90
N ILE A 661 -11.55 16.86 -17.21
CA ILE A 661 -12.87 16.79 -16.60
C ILE A 661 -13.90 17.01 -17.73
N SER A 662 -14.66 15.97 -18.05
CA SER A 662 -15.62 15.97 -19.17
C SER A 662 -17.02 16.38 -18.74
N ARG A 663 -17.33 16.35 -17.43
CA ARG A 663 -18.57 16.82 -16.83
C ARG A 663 -18.35 17.21 -15.38
N SER A 664 -18.74 18.41 -15.01
CA SER A 664 -18.68 18.93 -13.65
C SER A 664 -19.95 19.70 -13.32
N ASN A 665 -20.35 19.69 -12.05
CA ASN A 665 -21.41 20.54 -11.52
C ASN A 665 -20.85 21.86 -10.96
N GLN A 666 -19.53 22.06 -11.04
CA GLN A 666 -18.88 23.28 -10.57
C GLN A 666 -18.98 24.36 -11.62
N VAL A 667 -19.26 25.58 -11.16
CA VAL A 667 -19.37 26.77 -12.01
C VAL A 667 -18.07 27.57 -11.88
N LEU A 668 -17.60 28.10 -13.00
CA LEU A 668 -16.45 28.98 -13.05
C LEU A 668 -16.69 30.23 -12.20
N ALA A 669 -15.80 30.52 -11.26
CA ALA A 669 -15.85 31.78 -10.52
C ALA A 669 -15.58 32.97 -11.45
N ALA A 670 -16.20 34.13 -11.18
CA ALA A 670 -16.10 35.33 -12.04
C ALA A 670 -14.63 35.80 -12.23
N ASN A 671 -13.75 35.57 -11.25
CA ASN A 671 -12.32 35.86 -11.32
C ASN A 671 -11.48 34.80 -12.05
N GLY A 672 -12.13 33.77 -12.61
CA GLY A 672 -11.45 32.65 -13.29
C GLY A 672 -10.72 31.68 -12.36
N GLY A 673 -10.74 31.91 -11.04
CA GLY A 673 -10.15 31.05 -10.02
C GLY A 673 -11.12 29.99 -9.49
N GLY A 674 -10.76 29.37 -8.37
CA GLY A 674 -11.63 28.47 -7.61
C GLY A 674 -11.59 27.02 -8.07
N ALA A 675 -12.75 26.35 -8.01
CA ALA A 675 -12.90 24.93 -8.28
C ALA A 675 -12.59 24.58 -9.75
N GLN A 676 -12.10 23.35 -9.97
CA GLN A 676 -11.93 22.80 -11.31
C GLN A 676 -13.29 22.57 -11.96
N VAL A 677 -13.44 23.01 -13.19
CA VAL A 677 -14.67 22.93 -13.98
C VAL A 677 -14.49 22.01 -15.18
N GLU A 678 -15.56 21.83 -15.94
CA GLU A 678 -15.50 21.13 -17.23
C GLU A 678 -14.45 21.76 -18.15
N GLY A 679 -13.65 20.93 -18.81
CA GLY A 679 -12.53 21.36 -19.64
C GLY A 679 -11.19 21.33 -18.96
N ASP A 680 -11.13 21.48 -17.64
CA ASP A 680 -9.87 21.52 -16.88
C ASP A 680 -9.17 20.16 -16.84
N ARG A 681 -7.83 20.21 -16.69
CA ARG A 681 -7.05 19.04 -16.33
C ARG A 681 -7.25 18.74 -14.86
N PRO A 682 -7.61 17.49 -14.46
CA PRO A 682 -7.75 17.13 -13.06
C PRO A 682 -6.49 17.42 -12.25
N GLY A 683 -6.65 17.84 -11.00
CA GLY A 683 -5.54 18.02 -10.07
C GLY A 683 -4.77 16.73 -9.84
N LEU A 684 -3.55 16.84 -9.32
CA LEU A 684 -2.67 15.71 -8.99
C LEU A 684 -2.46 14.72 -10.16
N THR A 685 -2.58 15.23 -11.39
CA THR A 685 -2.41 14.45 -12.62
C THR A 685 -1.31 15.08 -13.48
N PRO A 686 -0.02 14.90 -13.13
CA PRO A 686 1.11 15.47 -13.87
C PRO A 686 1.20 14.85 -15.27
N ARG A 687 1.83 15.56 -16.21
CA ARG A 687 2.07 15.04 -17.58
C ARG A 687 3.14 13.95 -17.59
N HIS A 688 4.18 14.11 -16.79
CA HIS A 688 5.30 13.17 -16.70
C HIS A 688 5.60 12.88 -15.24
N SER A 689 5.82 11.61 -14.93
CA SER A 689 6.37 11.16 -13.65
C SER A 689 7.14 9.88 -13.85
N GLY A 690 8.17 9.66 -13.05
CA GLY A 690 8.97 8.45 -13.14
C GLY A 690 10.10 8.39 -12.14
N SER A 691 10.72 7.22 -12.11
CA SER A 691 11.91 6.94 -11.34
C SER A 691 12.86 6.07 -12.14
N VAL A 692 14.13 6.35 -12.03
CA VAL A 692 15.21 5.50 -12.52
C VAL A 692 16.14 5.17 -11.36
N TRP A 693 16.56 3.93 -11.28
CA TRP A 693 17.57 3.45 -10.36
C TRP A 693 18.52 2.53 -11.12
N THR A 694 19.82 2.74 -11.00
CA THR A 694 20.81 1.88 -11.61
C THR A 694 21.94 1.59 -10.62
N THR A 695 22.46 0.38 -10.66
CA THR A 695 23.61 -0.04 -9.84
C THR A 695 24.67 -0.68 -10.72
N TYR A 696 25.91 -0.40 -10.40
CA TYR A 696 27.07 -0.97 -11.09
C TYR A 696 28.09 -1.51 -10.09
N ARG A 697 28.52 -2.75 -10.27
CA ARG A 697 29.59 -3.38 -9.49
C ARG A 697 30.94 -2.98 -10.09
N VAL A 698 31.57 -1.95 -9.52
CA VAL A 698 32.84 -1.40 -9.99
C VAL A 698 33.99 -2.34 -9.71
N PHE A 699 33.98 -2.96 -8.52
CA PHE A 699 34.93 -3.99 -8.07
C PHE A 699 34.15 -5.11 -7.39
N PRO A 700 34.73 -6.29 -7.21
CA PRO A 700 34.03 -7.42 -6.56
C PRO A 700 33.38 -7.06 -5.22
N LYS A 701 33.99 -6.16 -4.45
CA LYS A 701 33.51 -5.71 -3.14
C LYS A 701 32.80 -4.36 -3.14
N LEU A 702 32.79 -3.61 -4.26
CA LEU A 702 32.20 -2.27 -4.31
C LEU A 702 31.12 -2.20 -5.37
N ARG A 703 29.90 -1.87 -4.94
CA ARG A 703 28.76 -1.56 -5.80
C ARG A 703 28.31 -0.12 -5.58
N LEU A 704 28.15 0.62 -6.67
CA LEU A 704 27.64 1.99 -6.67
C LEU A 704 26.24 2.03 -7.25
N GLY A 705 25.41 2.93 -6.76
CA GLY A 705 24.04 3.17 -7.24
C GLY A 705 23.78 4.65 -7.48
N LEU A 706 22.99 4.94 -8.49
CA LEU A 706 22.53 6.28 -8.83
C LEU A 706 21.07 6.20 -9.28
N GLY A 707 20.27 7.16 -8.86
CA GLY A 707 18.88 7.25 -9.26
C GLY A 707 18.36 8.68 -9.39
N ALA A 708 17.22 8.80 -10.04
CA ALA A 708 16.49 10.05 -10.14
C ALA A 708 15.00 9.78 -9.99
N ASN A 709 14.30 10.66 -9.26
CA ASN A 709 12.84 10.71 -9.21
C ASN A 709 12.40 12.06 -9.78
N TYR A 710 11.40 12.05 -10.66
CA TYR A 710 10.96 13.26 -11.33
C TYR A 710 9.44 13.29 -11.54
N ARG A 711 8.91 14.49 -11.52
CA ARG A 711 7.51 14.79 -11.82
C ARG A 711 7.38 16.16 -12.47
N SER A 712 6.54 16.28 -13.49
CA SER A 712 6.19 17.55 -14.07
C SER A 712 5.25 18.36 -13.16
N SER A 713 4.99 19.63 -13.51
CA SER A 713 4.07 20.50 -12.78
C SER A 713 2.65 19.92 -12.71
N GLN A 714 1.94 20.22 -11.63
CA GLN A 714 0.57 19.79 -11.41
C GLN A 714 -0.22 20.82 -10.59
N ASN A 715 -1.56 20.80 -10.74
CA ASN A 715 -2.46 21.57 -9.89
C ASN A 715 -2.79 20.79 -8.61
N PRO A 716 -3.09 21.47 -7.49
CA PRO A 716 -3.80 20.85 -6.38
C PRO A 716 -5.16 20.31 -6.82
N ASP A 717 -5.66 19.31 -6.09
CA ASP A 717 -6.99 18.76 -6.39
C ASP A 717 -8.09 19.79 -6.21
N GLY A 718 -9.01 19.83 -7.14
CA GLY A 718 -10.12 20.80 -7.14
C GLY A 718 -9.71 22.27 -7.37
N ASN A 719 -8.44 22.58 -7.68
CA ASN A 719 -7.98 23.97 -7.90
C ASN A 719 -7.40 24.13 -9.30
N ARG A 720 -7.91 25.13 -10.04
CA ARG A 720 -7.48 25.45 -11.39
C ARG A 720 -6.46 26.60 -11.49
N ALA A 721 -6.43 27.47 -10.48
CA ALA A 721 -5.71 28.75 -10.55
C ALA A 721 -4.21 28.62 -10.33
N VAL A 722 -3.77 27.60 -9.59
CA VAL A 722 -2.37 27.49 -9.16
C VAL A 722 -1.75 26.16 -9.56
N LYS A 723 -0.42 26.15 -9.70
CA LYS A 723 0.37 24.96 -10.03
C LYS A 723 1.58 24.84 -9.13
N ALA A 724 1.88 23.65 -8.66
CA ALA A 724 3.20 23.34 -8.14
C ALA A 724 4.18 23.09 -9.31
N ALA A 725 5.39 23.61 -9.20
CA ALA A 725 6.45 23.35 -10.17
C ALA A 725 6.81 21.86 -10.25
N GLY A 726 7.33 21.42 -11.38
CA GLY A 726 7.95 20.11 -11.50
C GLY A 726 9.29 20.06 -10.77
N PHE A 727 9.76 18.86 -10.49
CA PHE A 727 11.05 18.63 -9.84
C PHE A 727 11.77 17.40 -10.38
N VAL A 728 13.07 17.37 -10.12
CA VAL A 728 13.93 16.20 -10.22
C VAL A 728 14.76 16.15 -8.95
N THR A 729 14.82 14.99 -8.31
CA THR A 729 15.72 14.68 -7.20
C THR A 729 16.66 13.56 -7.60
N TRP A 730 17.88 13.58 -7.06
CA TRP A 730 18.91 12.58 -7.31
C TRP A 730 19.21 11.81 -6.03
N ASP A 731 19.36 10.51 -6.15
CA ASP A 731 19.72 9.62 -5.05
C ASP A 731 20.98 8.84 -5.42
N MET A 732 21.84 8.56 -4.44
CA MET A 732 23.04 7.75 -4.64
C MET A 732 23.23 6.72 -3.55
N MET A 733 23.98 5.67 -3.88
CA MET A 733 24.36 4.58 -2.98
C MET A 733 25.80 4.18 -3.23
N ALA A 734 26.51 3.85 -2.15
CA ALA A 734 27.77 3.11 -2.22
C ALA A 734 27.71 1.95 -1.21
N GLU A 735 27.90 0.72 -1.68
CA GLU A 735 27.87 -0.49 -0.86
C GLU A 735 29.21 -1.20 -0.95
N TYR A 736 29.81 -1.47 0.20
CA TYR A 736 31.07 -2.17 0.31
C TYR A 736 30.91 -3.47 1.11
N SER A 737 31.32 -4.59 0.52
CA SER A 737 31.29 -5.90 1.14
C SER A 737 32.65 -6.16 1.82
N PHE A 738 32.71 -6.12 3.15
CA PHE A 738 33.90 -6.48 3.91
C PHE A 738 34.18 -7.98 3.79
N THR A 739 33.14 -8.78 3.98
CA THR A 739 33.11 -10.22 3.81
C THR A 739 31.91 -10.61 2.92
N GLU A 740 31.72 -11.89 2.67
CA GLU A 740 30.53 -12.39 1.97
C GLU A 740 29.25 -12.17 2.79
N THR A 741 29.37 -12.04 4.11
CA THR A 741 28.23 -11.90 5.03
C THR A 741 28.05 -10.49 5.60
N THR A 742 29.06 -9.60 5.49
CA THR A 742 29.02 -8.27 6.11
C THR A 742 29.19 -7.18 5.08
N THR A 743 28.20 -6.31 4.98
CA THR A 743 28.19 -5.17 4.06
C THR A 743 27.94 -3.86 4.81
N LEU A 744 28.57 -2.79 4.34
CA LEU A 744 28.31 -1.41 4.75
C LEU A 744 27.80 -0.63 3.55
N LYS A 745 26.68 0.05 3.73
CA LYS A 745 26.02 0.79 2.66
C LYS A 745 25.79 2.24 3.08
N LEU A 746 26.20 3.17 2.24
CA LEU A 746 25.89 4.59 2.34
C LEU A 746 24.82 4.93 1.32
N ASN A 747 23.70 5.51 1.77
CA ASN A 747 22.66 6.08 0.91
C ASN A 747 22.58 7.59 1.12
N VAL A 748 22.41 8.33 0.03
CA VAL A 748 22.10 9.78 0.04
C VAL A 748 20.89 10.01 -0.84
N SER A 749 19.76 10.35 -0.22
CA SER A 749 18.53 10.71 -0.93
C SER A 749 18.45 12.22 -1.08
N ASN A 750 17.85 12.71 -2.18
CA ASN A 750 17.80 14.13 -2.53
C ASN A 750 19.18 14.80 -2.45
N LEU A 751 20.14 14.28 -3.18
CA LEU A 751 21.57 14.66 -3.15
C LEU A 751 21.81 16.17 -3.26
N THR A 752 20.99 16.87 -4.05
CA THR A 752 21.08 18.31 -4.30
C THR A 752 20.35 19.16 -3.26
N ASP A 753 19.74 18.56 -2.24
CA ASP A 753 18.90 19.22 -1.23
C ASP A 753 17.79 20.11 -1.86
N LYS A 754 17.17 19.60 -2.91
CA LYS A 754 16.13 20.32 -3.65
C LYS A 754 14.91 20.54 -2.78
N LEU A 755 14.51 21.80 -2.56
CA LEU A 755 13.23 22.16 -1.97
C LEU A 755 12.14 22.13 -3.05
N TYR A 756 11.07 21.37 -2.83
CA TYR A 756 9.95 21.23 -3.76
C TYR A 756 8.64 20.91 -3.01
N ALA A 757 7.51 21.21 -3.66
CA ALA A 757 6.21 20.81 -3.18
C ALA A 757 5.92 19.39 -3.66
N ASP A 758 6.03 18.41 -2.76
CA ASP A 758 5.79 16.99 -3.08
C ASP A 758 4.31 16.67 -3.08
N THR A 759 3.62 16.94 -1.99
CA THR A 759 2.18 16.74 -1.85
C THR A 759 1.45 18.07 -1.83
N LEU A 760 0.21 18.12 -2.28
CA LEU A 760 -0.55 19.35 -2.42
C LEU A 760 -1.89 19.27 -1.70
N TYR A 761 -2.27 20.39 -1.08
CA TYR A 761 -3.57 20.62 -0.46
C TYR A 761 -4.01 22.08 -0.68
N ARG A 762 -5.18 22.45 -0.25
CA ARG A 762 -5.73 23.81 -0.37
C ARG A 762 -4.99 24.79 0.53
N GLY A 763 -4.23 25.70 -0.03
CA GLY A 763 -3.44 26.67 0.72
C GLY A 763 -2.16 26.11 1.33
N PHE A 764 -1.86 24.81 1.13
CA PHE A 764 -0.73 24.12 1.74
C PHE A 764 -0.01 23.20 0.75
N TYR A 765 1.26 22.91 1.02
CA TYR A 765 2.02 21.85 0.36
C TYR A 765 2.80 21.06 1.41
N GLY A 766 2.92 19.74 1.24
CA GLY A 766 3.93 18.95 1.94
C GLY A 766 5.27 19.14 1.25
N PRO A 767 6.32 19.59 1.95
CA PRO A 767 7.65 19.68 1.35
C PRO A 767 8.17 18.27 1.07
N GLY A 768 8.88 18.14 -0.04
CA GLY A 768 9.64 16.93 -0.31
C GLY A 768 10.73 16.71 0.73
N GLN A 769 11.14 15.46 0.90
CA GLN A 769 12.17 15.10 1.86
C GLN A 769 13.45 15.90 1.63
N PRO A 770 14.04 16.53 2.66
CA PRO A 770 15.35 17.18 2.53
C PRO A 770 16.42 16.13 2.27
N ARG A 771 17.64 16.56 1.91
CA ARG A 771 18.76 15.63 1.77
C ARG A 771 18.92 14.78 3.03
N ARG A 772 18.86 13.46 2.87
CA ARG A 772 18.98 12.45 3.93
C ARG A 772 20.20 11.60 3.62
N ILE A 773 21.07 11.44 4.60
CA ILE A 773 22.26 10.59 4.53
C ILE A 773 22.04 9.44 5.53
N GLN A 774 22.22 8.21 5.10
CA GLN A 774 22.05 7.01 5.92
C GLN A 774 23.23 6.07 5.73
N LEU A 775 23.74 5.51 6.82
CA LEU A 775 24.76 4.49 6.84
C LEU A 775 24.15 3.21 7.43
N THR A 776 24.13 2.15 6.65
CA THR A 776 23.54 0.85 7.03
C THR A 776 24.63 -0.22 7.08
N LEU A 777 24.81 -0.83 8.25
CA LEU A 777 25.59 -2.07 8.44
C LEU A 777 24.61 -3.25 8.38
N LYS A 778 24.90 -4.24 7.56
CA LYS A 778 24.11 -5.45 7.40
C LYS A 778 25.01 -6.68 7.59
N HIS A 779 24.48 -7.67 8.31
CA HIS A 779 25.17 -8.93 8.54
C HIS A 779 24.23 -10.12 8.30
N LEU A 780 24.72 -11.12 7.59
CA LEU A 780 24.10 -12.42 7.37
C LEU A 780 24.79 -13.45 8.29
N PHE A 781 23.98 -14.28 8.96
CA PHE A 781 24.47 -15.30 9.89
C PHE A 781 24.39 -16.69 9.29
#